data_f0b4e33a62131436f6e096a05439c261
#
_entry.id   f0b4e33a62131436f6e096a05439c261
#
_cell.length_a   1.000
_cell.length_b   1.000
_cell.length_c   1.000
_cell.angle_alpha   90.00
_cell.angle_beta   90.00
_cell.angle_gamma   90.00
#
_symmetry.space_group_name_H-M   'P 1'
#
loop_
_entity.id
_entity.type
_entity.pdbx_description
1 polymer ?
#
loop_
_entity_poly.entity_id
_entity_poly.type
_entity_poly.pdbx_seq_one_letter_code
_entity_poly.pdbx_strand_id
1 'polypeptide(L)'
;MTIPAQFDAQAIEQKWYDYWMKNNYFHSTPDHRTPYTIVIPPPNVTGVLHMGHMLNNTIQDVLIRRARLKGFNACWVPGTDHASIATEAKVVAKLKADGINKNDLSRNEFLAHAWEWTDKYGGVILEQLKKLGASCDWERTKFTMDPDMSASVIRSFVDLYNKGLIYRGYRMVNWDPEAKTTLSDEEVIFEERQGKLYYIKYAIVEDGTLQHPTPNTQYLIIATTRPETIFGDTAICINPNDDRFFHLKGKSAIVPICGRTIPIIEDDYVDIAFGTGCLKVTPAHDINDKALGEKHSLEIIDIFNDDATLNSFGLHYHGKDRFIVREAVAKELEAIGALEKTETHLNKVGTSERTKAVIEPRLSDQWFLKMEDLVKPAMQSVLVHDAIKLYPKKFENTYRHWLENIRDWNISRQLWWGQQIPAYYYGDGKEDFVVAETIEKALQLAQQKTNNQHLATGNLTQDVDALDTWFSSWLWPMAVFGGIMDPENEDIKYYYPTNDLVTGPDILFFWVARMIIAGYEYTGEKPFTNVYLTGLVRDKQRRKMSKSLGNSPDPLDLISKFGADGVRVGLLLSASAGNDIMFDEELCNQGKAFSNKIWNAFKLIKGWEVSATIAQPESSKVGIEWYEAKLQQTLTEIEDHFEKYRISDALMAIYKLVWDDFCSWFLEIIKPAYQHPIDKITFDKAIEMLENNLKLLHPFMPFLTEEIWHIIKERTSNEALIVATWPELKPFNTDLIAHFENTIDVISGIRTIRKEKNLPFKEAIELKVINNDQISDYFDSVITKLGNITSLDYVAEKVETALSFRIKSNEYFIPITGAINVEEELAKLELELKYTQGFLKSVEAKLANEKFVAGAPEKVLNIERQKLADALAKIATIEQSLASLK
;
A
#
# COMPACT_ATOMS: atom_id res chain seq x y z
N MET A 1 11.83 -36.39 -21.05
CA MET A 1 11.05 -36.23 -19.80
C MET A 1 9.59 -36.22 -20.12
N THR A 2 8.76 -36.99 -19.42
CA THR A 2 7.29 -36.92 -19.54
C THR A 2 6.81 -35.64 -18.85
N ILE A 3 6.17 -34.74 -19.61
CA ILE A 3 5.61 -33.50 -19.05
C ILE A 3 4.39 -33.87 -18.21
N PRO A 4 4.29 -33.41 -16.93
CA PRO A 4 3.13 -33.68 -16.07
C PRO A 4 1.80 -33.27 -16.69
N ALA A 5 0.76 -34.04 -16.47
CA ALA A 5 -0.57 -33.77 -17.01
C ALA A 5 -1.16 -32.44 -16.52
N GLN A 6 -0.89 -32.11 -15.25
CA GLN A 6 -1.31 -30.86 -14.61
C GLN A 6 -0.09 -30.12 -14.06
N PHE A 7 -0.20 -28.80 -13.99
CA PHE A 7 0.79 -27.97 -13.32
C PHE A 7 0.71 -28.15 -11.80
N ASP A 8 1.86 -28.43 -11.18
CA ASP A 8 1.99 -28.58 -9.72
C ASP A 8 2.96 -27.51 -9.20
N ALA A 9 2.40 -26.42 -8.66
CA ALA A 9 3.18 -25.30 -8.15
C ALA A 9 4.08 -25.73 -6.96
N GLN A 10 3.57 -26.57 -6.05
CA GLN A 10 4.32 -26.97 -4.85
C GLN A 10 5.58 -27.77 -5.18
N ALA A 11 5.52 -28.60 -6.22
CA ALA A 11 6.65 -29.41 -6.64
C ALA A 11 7.80 -28.59 -7.23
N ILE A 12 7.53 -27.41 -7.76
CA ILE A 12 8.54 -26.60 -8.47
C ILE A 12 9.04 -25.37 -7.71
N GLU A 13 8.24 -24.81 -6.79
CA GLU A 13 8.58 -23.57 -6.10
C GLU A 13 9.88 -23.70 -5.30
N GLN A 14 10.02 -24.72 -4.47
CA GLN A 14 11.25 -24.95 -3.72
C GLN A 14 12.44 -25.24 -4.65
N LYS A 15 12.24 -26.08 -5.68
CA LYS A 15 13.26 -26.43 -6.69
C LYS A 15 13.87 -25.18 -7.32
N TRP A 16 13.02 -24.25 -7.80
CA TRP A 16 13.50 -23.06 -8.50
C TRP A 16 14.07 -22.02 -7.54
N TYR A 17 13.50 -21.88 -6.37
CA TYR A 17 14.06 -20.97 -5.37
C TYR A 17 15.49 -21.41 -4.96
N ASP A 18 15.69 -22.70 -4.66
CA ASP A 18 17.01 -23.27 -4.37
C ASP A 18 17.98 -23.14 -5.53
N TYR A 19 17.49 -23.31 -6.77
CA TYR A 19 18.29 -23.11 -7.98
C TYR A 19 18.77 -21.65 -8.12
N TRP A 20 17.91 -20.67 -7.91
CA TRP A 20 18.28 -19.26 -7.97
C TRP A 20 19.28 -18.90 -6.86
N MET A 21 19.05 -19.37 -5.64
CA MET A 21 19.96 -19.16 -4.51
C MET A 21 21.33 -19.80 -4.77
N LYS A 22 21.37 -21.05 -5.22
CA LYS A 22 22.62 -21.78 -5.51
C LYS A 22 23.47 -21.09 -6.59
N ASN A 23 22.85 -20.47 -7.57
CA ASN A 23 23.54 -19.77 -8.65
C ASN A 23 23.76 -18.28 -8.35
N ASN A 24 23.39 -17.83 -7.17
CA ASN A 24 23.63 -16.46 -6.67
C ASN A 24 23.01 -15.36 -7.55
N TYR A 25 21.85 -15.61 -8.20
CA TYR A 25 21.23 -14.64 -9.13
C TYR A 25 20.62 -13.42 -8.45
N PHE A 26 20.41 -13.46 -7.14
CA PHE A 26 19.83 -12.35 -6.37
C PHE A 26 20.92 -11.39 -5.87
N HIS A 27 22.15 -11.87 -5.75
CA HIS A 27 23.26 -11.09 -5.21
C HIS A 27 23.76 -10.05 -6.21
N SER A 28 24.11 -8.87 -5.69
CA SER A 28 24.62 -7.73 -6.45
C SER A 28 25.90 -7.21 -5.81
N THR A 29 26.91 -7.01 -6.64
CA THR A 29 28.15 -6.29 -6.30
C THR A 29 28.34 -5.15 -7.28
N PRO A 30 28.96 -4.01 -6.88
CA PRO A 30 29.27 -2.92 -7.80
C PRO A 30 30.03 -3.39 -9.05
N ASP A 31 29.52 -3.03 -10.22
CA ASP A 31 30.14 -3.34 -11.51
C ASP A 31 29.92 -2.19 -12.52
N HIS A 32 30.17 -2.42 -13.81
CA HIS A 32 30.02 -1.42 -14.88
C HIS A 32 28.58 -1.17 -15.33
N ARG A 33 27.63 -2.00 -14.91
CA ARG A 33 26.22 -1.84 -15.27
C ARG A 33 25.59 -0.70 -14.45
N THR A 34 24.52 -0.12 -14.98
CA THR A 34 23.73 0.85 -14.23
C THR A 34 23.02 0.13 -13.06
N PRO A 35 23.14 0.60 -11.82
CA PRO A 35 22.44 0.01 -10.69
C PRO A 35 20.92 0.28 -10.78
N TYR A 36 20.14 -0.68 -10.31
CA TYR A 36 18.73 -0.50 -10.01
C TYR A 36 18.47 -1.04 -8.62
N THR A 37 18.26 -0.13 -7.69
CA THR A 37 18.27 -0.43 -6.27
C THR A 37 16.91 -0.15 -5.63
N ILE A 38 16.43 -1.11 -4.85
CA ILE A 38 15.28 -0.97 -3.95
C ILE A 38 15.73 -1.39 -2.55
N VAL A 39 15.35 -0.62 -1.54
CA VAL A 39 15.45 -1.05 -0.13
C VAL A 39 14.05 -1.40 0.35
N ILE A 40 13.90 -2.56 0.98
CA ILE A 40 12.60 -3.02 1.48
C ILE A 40 12.10 -2.07 2.59
N PRO A 41 10.79 -1.76 2.69
CA PRO A 41 10.22 -1.31 3.95
C PRO A 41 10.38 -2.43 4.98
N PRO A 42 11.31 -2.30 5.96
CA PRO A 42 11.65 -3.41 6.83
C PRO A 42 10.44 -3.79 7.70
N PRO A 43 9.88 -5.01 7.57
CA PRO A 43 8.72 -5.41 8.38
C PRO A 43 9.08 -5.48 9.86
N ASN A 44 8.16 -5.02 10.70
CA ASN A 44 8.27 -5.09 12.16
C ASN A 44 8.28 -6.55 12.65
N VAL A 45 9.21 -6.91 13.52
CA VAL A 45 9.34 -8.27 14.12
C VAL A 45 8.24 -8.57 15.15
N THR A 46 7.03 -8.09 14.91
CA THR A 46 5.86 -8.27 15.78
C THR A 46 5.04 -9.52 15.51
N GLY A 47 5.44 -10.31 14.51
CA GLY A 47 4.78 -11.56 14.09
C GLY A 47 4.93 -11.84 12.58
N VAL A 48 4.06 -12.71 12.02
CA VAL A 48 4.09 -13.11 10.61
C VAL A 48 3.61 -11.98 9.67
N LEU A 49 3.90 -12.04 8.38
CA LEU A 49 3.42 -11.08 7.39
C LEU A 49 1.90 -11.21 7.15
N HIS A 50 1.27 -10.18 6.62
CA HIS A 50 -0.13 -10.15 6.19
C HIS A 50 -0.23 -9.77 4.70
N MET A 51 -1.45 -9.81 4.11
CA MET A 51 -1.66 -9.61 2.67
C MET A 51 -1.15 -8.26 2.15
N GLY A 52 -1.13 -7.21 2.98
CA GLY A 52 -0.52 -5.92 2.60
C GLY A 52 0.99 -6.01 2.36
N HIS A 53 1.71 -6.79 3.16
CA HIS A 53 3.13 -7.05 2.93
C HIS A 53 3.34 -7.90 1.67
N MET A 54 2.46 -8.90 1.42
CA MET A 54 2.54 -9.71 0.20
C MET A 54 2.39 -8.85 -1.05
N LEU A 55 1.42 -7.93 -1.07
CA LEU A 55 1.23 -6.99 -2.18
C LEU A 55 2.47 -6.11 -2.37
N ASN A 56 2.93 -5.47 -1.30
CA ASN A 56 4.06 -4.54 -1.34
C ASN A 56 5.33 -5.21 -1.88
N ASN A 57 5.66 -6.40 -1.37
CA ASN A 57 6.85 -7.13 -1.79
C ASN A 57 6.70 -7.74 -3.19
N THR A 58 5.48 -8.11 -3.62
CA THR A 58 5.25 -8.56 -4.99
C THR A 58 5.52 -7.43 -6.00
N ILE A 59 5.09 -6.20 -5.71
CA ILE A 59 5.37 -5.04 -6.56
C ILE A 59 6.88 -4.78 -6.67
N GLN A 60 7.58 -4.79 -5.54
CA GLN A 60 9.04 -4.62 -5.52
C GLN A 60 9.74 -5.70 -6.36
N ASP A 61 9.35 -6.97 -6.18
CA ASP A 61 9.95 -8.08 -6.92
C ASP A 61 9.70 -7.99 -8.43
N VAL A 62 8.50 -7.53 -8.84
CA VAL A 62 8.20 -7.27 -10.26
C VAL A 62 9.16 -6.23 -10.85
N LEU A 63 9.38 -5.12 -10.15
CA LEU A 63 10.28 -4.06 -10.60
C LEU A 63 11.73 -4.56 -10.67
N ILE A 64 12.20 -5.26 -9.65
CA ILE A 64 13.55 -5.82 -9.56
C ILE A 64 13.80 -6.88 -10.64
N ARG A 65 12.86 -7.82 -10.84
CA ARG A 65 13.01 -8.86 -11.88
C ARG A 65 13.02 -8.25 -13.28
N ARG A 66 12.12 -7.28 -13.55
CA ARG A 66 12.12 -6.55 -14.82
C ARG A 66 13.44 -5.79 -15.04
N ALA A 67 13.95 -5.08 -14.02
CA ALA A 67 15.22 -4.37 -14.11
C ALA A 67 16.38 -5.35 -14.44
N ARG A 68 16.41 -6.51 -13.79
CA ARG A 68 17.41 -7.56 -14.06
C ARG A 68 17.34 -8.04 -15.52
N LEU A 69 16.13 -8.33 -16.04
CA LEU A 69 15.91 -8.69 -17.44
C LEU A 69 16.30 -7.57 -18.42
N LYS A 70 16.20 -6.30 -18.01
CA LYS A 70 16.64 -5.13 -18.80
C LYS A 70 18.15 -4.88 -18.72
N GLY A 71 18.88 -5.73 -18.02
CA GLY A 71 20.35 -5.68 -17.95
C GLY A 71 20.92 -4.75 -16.88
N PHE A 72 20.09 -4.19 -16.00
CA PHE A 72 20.58 -3.44 -14.83
C PHE A 72 21.27 -4.37 -13.83
N ASN A 73 22.17 -3.80 -13.03
CA ASN A 73 22.65 -4.46 -11.82
C ASN A 73 21.61 -4.26 -10.71
N ALA A 74 20.69 -5.21 -10.61
CA ALA A 74 19.53 -5.10 -9.73
C ALA A 74 19.86 -5.55 -8.31
N CYS A 75 19.74 -4.62 -7.35
CA CYS A 75 19.97 -4.85 -5.93
C CYS A 75 18.69 -4.59 -5.13
N TRP A 76 18.15 -5.61 -4.48
CA TRP A 76 17.01 -5.47 -3.57
C TRP A 76 17.42 -5.87 -2.16
N VAL A 77 17.63 -4.87 -1.29
CA VAL A 77 18.11 -5.08 0.07
C VAL A 77 16.96 -5.47 1.00
N PRO A 78 16.94 -6.68 1.57
CA PRO A 78 15.96 -7.10 2.54
C PRO A 78 16.35 -6.68 3.96
N GLY A 79 15.38 -6.70 4.88
CA GLY A 79 15.64 -6.50 6.29
C GLY A 79 14.38 -6.51 7.14
N THR A 80 14.57 -6.30 8.45
CA THR A 80 13.50 -6.24 9.44
C THR A 80 13.71 -5.08 10.41
N ASP A 81 12.62 -4.57 11.00
CA ASP A 81 12.64 -3.48 11.96
C ASP A 81 12.36 -4.00 13.38
N HIS A 82 13.13 -3.51 14.35
CA HIS A 82 12.97 -3.85 15.75
C HIS A 82 11.67 -3.32 16.36
N ALA A 83 11.09 -2.27 15.76
CA ALA A 83 9.76 -1.72 16.08
C ALA A 83 9.54 -1.42 17.57
N SER A 84 10.54 -0.86 18.23
CA SER A 84 10.58 -0.43 19.65
C SER A 84 9.35 -0.77 20.50
N ILE A 85 8.39 0.16 20.61
CA ILE A 85 7.19 0.04 21.45
C ILE A 85 6.31 -1.17 21.04
N ALA A 86 6.19 -1.46 19.75
CA ALA A 86 5.31 -2.52 19.27
C ALA A 86 5.84 -3.92 19.64
N THR A 87 7.15 -4.12 19.52
CA THR A 87 7.81 -5.38 19.90
C THR A 87 7.89 -5.51 21.41
N GLU A 88 8.25 -4.45 22.13
CA GLU A 88 8.28 -4.48 23.61
C GLU A 88 6.90 -4.86 24.18
N ALA A 89 5.81 -4.30 23.66
CA ALA A 89 4.45 -4.66 24.08
C ALA A 89 4.13 -6.15 23.85
N LYS A 90 4.62 -6.75 22.75
CA LYS A 90 4.46 -8.20 22.46
C LYS A 90 5.26 -9.07 23.43
N VAL A 91 6.50 -8.68 23.71
CA VAL A 91 7.37 -9.39 24.68
C VAL A 91 6.76 -9.31 26.08
N VAL A 92 6.30 -8.14 26.52
CA VAL A 92 5.62 -7.96 27.81
C VAL A 92 4.36 -8.82 27.90
N ALA A 93 3.55 -8.86 26.85
CA ALA A 93 2.35 -9.71 26.82
C ALA A 93 2.69 -11.21 26.90
N LYS A 94 3.76 -11.67 26.23
CA LYS A 94 4.27 -13.05 26.34
C LYS A 94 4.73 -13.34 27.77
N LEU A 95 5.58 -12.49 28.34
CA LEU A 95 6.09 -12.65 29.71
C LEU A 95 4.95 -12.76 30.73
N LYS A 96 3.94 -11.87 30.60
CA LYS A 96 2.74 -11.91 31.45
C LYS A 96 1.97 -13.22 31.32
N ALA A 97 1.84 -13.76 30.11
CA ALA A 97 1.21 -15.07 29.87
C ALA A 97 2.03 -16.22 30.50
N ASP A 98 3.35 -16.07 30.55
CA ASP A 98 4.27 -17.01 31.20
C ASP A 98 4.39 -16.79 32.72
N GLY A 99 3.63 -15.82 33.29
CA GLY A 99 3.60 -15.52 34.73
C GLY A 99 4.77 -14.64 35.21
N ILE A 100 5.49 -13.99 34.29
CA ILE A 100 6.63 -13.13 34.59
C ILE A 100 6.21 -11.66 34.47
N ASN A 101 6.53 -10.81 35.48
CA ASN A 101 6.29 -9.38 35.41
C ASN A 101 7.58 -8.69 34.96
N LYS A 102 7.47 -7.79 33.96
CA LYS A 102 8.62 -6.98 33.47
C LYS A 102 9.33 -6.24 34.61
N ASN A 103 8.59 -5.72 35.59
CA ASN A 103 9.16 -4.95 36.71
C ASN A 103 10.03 -5.78 37.65
N ASP A 104 9.95 -7.13 37.58
CA ASP A 104 10.77 -8.03 38.38
C ASP A 104 12.09 -8.39 37.66
N LEU A 105 12.29 -7.94 36.43
CA LEU A 105 13.46 -8.19 35.60
C LEU A 105 14.40 -6.98 35.59
N SER A 106 15.69 -7.26 35.48
CA SER A 106 16.66 -6.26 35.05
C SER A 106 16.50 -5.97 33.53
N ARG A 107 17.04 -4.83 33.09
CA ARG A 107 17.06 -4.49 31.64
C ARG A 107 17.68 -5.61 30.81
N ASN A 108 18.82 -6.17 31.24
CA ASN A 108 19.52 -7.22 30.51
C ASN A 108 18.70 -8.53 30.41
N GLU A 109 18.01 -8.91 31.45
CA GLU A 109 17.12 -10.10 31.42
C GLU A 109 15.94 -9.87 30.47
N PHE A 110 15.32 -8.69 30.50
CA PHE A 110 14.27 -8.35 29.56
C PHE A 110 14.76 -8.35 28.12
N LEU A 111 15.94 -7.76 27.85
CA LEU A 111 16.54 -7.74 26.51
C LEU A 111 16.82 -9.15 25.99
N ALA A 112 17.23 -10.10 26.84
CA ALA A 112 17.40 -11.49 26.44
C ALA A 112 16.09 -12.10 25.89
N HIS A 113 14.96 -11.84 26.55
CA HIS A 113 13.64 -12.27 26.06
C HIS A 113 13.22 -11.56 24.76
N ALA A 114 13.58 -10.27 24.59
CA ALA A 114 13.30 -9.51 23.40
C ALA A 114 14.12 -10.02 22.20
N TRP A 115 15.38 -10.40 22.41
CA TRP A 115 16.21 -11.01 21.37
C TRP A 115 15.68 -12.40 20.97
N GLU A 116 15.30 -13.25 21.93
CA GLU A 116 14.67 -14.56 21.64
C GLU A 116 13.40 -14.39 20.77
N TRP A 117 12.58 -13.39 21.09
CA TRP A 117 11.40 -13.05 20.28
C TRP A 117 11.78 -12.66 18.85
N THR A 118 12.77 -11.81 18.71
CA THR A 118 13.25 -11.26 17.44
C THR A 118 13.84 -12.34 16.54
N ASP A 119 14.68 -13.21 17.09
CA ASP A 119 15.27 -14.34 16.36
C ASP A 119 14.19 -15.26 15.79
N LYS A 120 13.16 -15.52 16.58
CA LYS A 120 12.04 -16.37 16.16
C LYS A 120 11.23 -15.75 15.03
N TYR A 121 10.78 -14.50 15.19
CA TYR A 121 9.85 -13.89 14.25
C TYR A 121 10.53 -13.26 13.05
N GLY A 122 11.76 -12.78 13.19
CA GLY A 122 12.59 -12.31 12.10
C GLY A 122 12.83 -13.40 11.06
N GLY A 123 13.20 -14.61 11.51
CA GLY A 123 13.37 -15.76 10.63
C GLY A 123 12.08 -16.16 9.89
N VAL A 124 10.93 -16.16 10.57
CA VAL A 124 9.63 -16.46 9.94
C VAL A 124 9.28 -15.45 8.84
N ILE A 125 9.50 -14.15 9.07
CA ILE A 125 9.25 -13.10 8.08
C ILE A 125 10.05 -13.32 6.80
N LEU A 126 11.36 -13.57 6.94
CA LEU A 126 12.24 -13.80 5.79
C LEU A 126 11.86 -15.07 5.02
N GLU A 127 11.49 -16.15 5.70
CA GLU A 127 11.01 -17.38 5.05
C GLU A 127 9.68 -17.18 4.32
N GLN A 128 8.76 -16.37 4.85
CA GLN A 128 7.53 -16.02 4.14
C GLN A 128 7.80 -15.24 2.84
N LEU A 129 8.79 -14.35 2.84
CA LEU A 129 9.23 -13.64 1.62
C LEU A 129 9.85 -14.59 0.60
N LYS A 130 10.68 -15.55 1.04
CA LYS A 130 11.24 -16.59 0.16
C LYS A 130 10.14 -17.45 -0.46
N LYS A 131 9.13 -17.85 0.31
CA LYS A 131 7.98 -18.62 -0.19
C LYS A 131 7.13 -17.83 -1.20
N LEU A 132 7.04 -16.52 -1.07
CA LEU A 132 6.43 -15.65 -2.07
C LEU A 132 7.23 -15.58 -3.39
N GLY A 133 8.49 -15.98 -3.37
CA GLY A 133 9.40 -15.88 -4.52
C GLY A 133 10.19 -14.58 -4.59
N ALA A 134 10.31 -13.84 -3.47
CA ALA A 134 11.04 -12.58 -3.44
C ALA A 134 12.52 -12.78 -3.81
N SER A 135 13.02 -12.02 -4.79
CA SER A 135 14.39 -12.10 -5.30
C SER A 135 15.33 -11.09 -4.63
N CYS A 136 15.24 -11.03 -3.29
CA CYS A 136 16.09 -10.18 -2.45
C CYS A 136 17.54 -10.65 -2.46
N ASP A 137 18.47 -9.71 -2.34
CA ASP A 137 19.86 -9.99 -2.04
C ASP A 137 20.03 -10.39 -0.57
N TRP A 138 19.85 -11.67 -0.28
CA TRP A 138 19.83 -12.19 1.10
C TRP A 138 21.17 -12.06 1.83
N GLU A 139 22.28 -11.89 1.12
CA GLU A 139 23.59 -11.64 1.73
C GLU A 139 23.67 -10.23 2.33
N ARG A 140 22.83 -9.31 1.86
CA ARG A 140 22.70 -7.93 2.36
C ARG A 140 21.58 -7.76 3.38
N THR A 141 21.03 -8.87 3.93
CA THR A 141 19.96 -8.79 4.95
C THR A 141 20.42 -7.97 6.15
N LYS A 142 19.61 -6.99 6.57
CA LYS A 142 19.88 -6.12 7.73
C LYS A 142 18.72 -6.14 8.71
N PHE A 143 19.06 -6.06 9.98
CA PHE A 143 18.15 -5.77 11.07
C PHE A 143 18.48 -4.40 11.66
N THR A 144 17.49 -3.57 11.96
CA THR A 144 17.72 -2.20 12.40
C THR A 144 18.52 -2.09 13.72
N MET A 145 18.66 -3.18 14.48
CA MET A 145 19.52 -3.26 15.67
C MET A 145 20.80 -4.07 15.46
N ASP A 146 21.17 -4.42 14.23
CA ASP A 146 22.51 -4.95 13.97
C ASP A 146 23.58 -3.99 14.45
N PRO A 147 24.77 -4.47 14.84
CA PRO A 147 25.81 -3.61 15.42
C PRO A 147 26.23 -2.42 14.54
N ASP A 148 26.35 -2.63 13.23
CA ASP A 148 26.69 -1.58 12.25
C ASP A 148 25.53 -0.59 12.03
N MET A 149 24.29 -1.08 12.04
CA MET A 149 23.10 -0.24 11.96
C MET A 149 22.95 0.61 13.22
N SER A 150 23.11 0.00 14.39
CA SER A 150 23.08 0.72 15.67
C SER A 150 24.21 1.74 15.78
N ALA A 151 25.42 1.44 15.32
CA ALA A 151 26.52 2.40 15.25
C ALA A 151 26.17 3.61 14.38
N SER A 152 25.52 3.40 13.23
CA SER A 152 25.05 4.48 12.36
C SER A 152 24.03 5.37 13.04
N VAL A 153 23.10 4.80 13.81
CA VAL A 153 22.08 5.54 14.57
C VAL A 153 22.72 6.39 15.67
N ILE A 154 23.62 5.79 16.45
CA ILE A 154 24.33 6.48 17.53
C ILE A 154 25.21 7.61 16.96
N ARG A 155 25.93 7.36 15.87
CA ARG A 155 26.71 8.39 15.17
C ARG A 155 25.85 9.56 14.74
N SER A 156 24.69 9.29 14.15
CA SER A 156 23.73 10.29 13.71
C SER A 156 23.20 11.13 14.86
N PHE A 157 22.90 10.53 16.00
CA PHE A 157 22.48 11.27 17.20
C PHE A 157 23.57 12.23 17.68
N VAL A 158 24.81 11.75 17.81
CA VAL A 158 25.95 12.54 18.28
C VAL A 158 26.24 13.71 17.33
N ASP A 159 26.19 13.46 16.02
CA ASP A 159 26.41 14.49 14.99
C ASP A 159 25.36 15.60 15.06
N LEU A 160 24.06 15.22 15.08
CA LEU A 160 22.94 16.17 15.15
C LEU A 160 22.94 16.94 16.48
N TYR A 161 23.33 16.31 17.59
CA TYR A 161 23.51 16.98 18.86
C TYR A 161 24.64 18.04 18.80
N ASN A 162 25.78 17.68 18.23
CA ASN A 162 26.91 18.61 18.07
C ASN A 162 26.57 19.77 17.13
N LYS A 163 25.70 19.59 16.15
CA LYS A 163 25.13 20.64 15.30
C LYS A 163 24.09 21.52 16.03
N GLY A 164 23.70 21.16 17.25
CA GLY A 164 22.66 21.86 18.03
C GLY A 164 21.25 21.64 17.54
N LEU A 165 21.03 20.59 16.69
CA LEU A 165 19.74 20.18 16.17
C LEU A 165 19.00 19.24 17.13
N ILE A 166 19.74 18.39 17.87
CA ILE A 166 19.17 17.62 18.98
C ILE A 166 19.37 18.39 20.28
N TYR A 167 18.32 18.43 21.09
CA TYR A 167 18.34 19.09 22.40
C TYR A 167 17.47 18.35 23.39
N ARG A 168 17.72 18.53 24.68
CA ARG A 168 16.84 18.08 25.78
C ARG A 168 15.94 19.22 26.19
N GLY A 169 14.62 18.97 26.35
CA GLY A 169 13.66 20.01 26.69
C GLY A 169 12.48 19.51 27.50
N TYR A 170 12.02 20.38 28.43
CA TYR A 170 10.81 20.13 29.20
C TYR A 170 9.60 20.64 28.43
N ARG A 171 8.87 19.73 27.74
CA ARG A 171 7.76 20.07 26.86
C ARG A 171 6.53 19.19 27.11
N MET A 172 5.37 19.66 26.64
CA MET A 172 4.16 18.87 26.58
C MET A 172 4.32 17.77 25.51
N VAL A 173 4.08 16.53 25.89
CA VAL A 173 4.13 15.33 25.05
C VAL A 173 2.85 14.51 25.17
N ASN A 174 2.59 13.66 24.19
CA ASN A 174 1.55 12.65 24.28
C ASN A 174 2.10 11.46 25.07
N TRP A 175 1.51 11.16 26.20
CA TRP A 175 1.92 10.07 27.09
C TRP A 175 0.96 8.91 27.00
N ASP A 176 1.47 7.71 26.77
CA ASP A 176 0.73 6.45 26.88
C ASP A 176 0.87 5.90 28.31
N PRO A 177 -0.20 5.94 29.13
CA PRO A 177 -0.10 5.52 30.53
C PRO A 177 -0.03 3.99 30.71
N GLU A 178 -0.42 3.21 29.70
CA GLU A 178 -0.32 1.75 29.74
C GLU A 178 1.10 1.28 29.38
N ALA A 179 1.66 1.84 28.30
CA ALA A 179 3.05 1.59 27.92
C ALA A 179 4.05 2.38 28.76
N LYS A 180 3.63 3.42 29.49
CA LYS A 180 4.47 4.35 30.29
C LYS A 180 5.58 4.97 29.46
N THR A 181 5.23 5.46 28.26
CA THR A 181 6.17 6.07 27.31
C THR A 181 5.50 7.18 26.51
N THR A 182 6.31 8.04 25.93
CA THR A 182 5.87 9.07 24.99
C THR A 182 5.48 8.46 23.65
N LEU A 183 4.57 9.13 22.95
CA LEU A 183 4.15 8.87 21.58
C LEU A 183 4.41 10.10 20.71
N SER A 184 4.68 9.88 19.43
CA SER A 184 4.65 10.94 18.42
C SER A 184 3.19 11.38 18.19
N ASP A 185 3.00 12.60 17.70
CA ASP A 185 1.65 13.15 17.42
C ASP A 185 0.87 12.26 16.44
N GLU A 186 1.57 11.64 15.50
CA GLU A 186 1.01 10.78 14.47
C GLU A 186 0.62 9.38 14.97
N GLU A 187 1.16 8.93 16.12
CA GLU A 187 0.80 7.66 16.78
C GLU A 187 -0.48 7.79 17.59
N VAL A 188 -1.07 8.99 17.66
CA VAL A 188 -2.32 9.28 18.36
C VAL A 188 -3.48 9.19 17.38
N ILE A 189 -4.39 8.23 17.62
CA ILE A 189 -5.62 8.07 16.86
C ILE A 189 -6.74 8.78 17.59
N PHE A 190 -7.40 9.72 16.91
CA PHE A 190 -8.56 10.43 17.47
C PHE A 190 -9.86 9.70 17.14
N GLU A 191 -10.62 9.38 18.20
CA GLU A 191 -11.92 8.72 18.10
C GLU A 191 -13.01 9.62 18.70
N GLU A 192 -14.16 9.67 18.05
CA GLU A 192 -15.34 10.31 18.62
C GLU A 192 -15.99 9.37 19.64
N ARG A 193 -16.07 9.82 20.88
CA ARG A 193 -16.68 9.09 21.98
C ARG A 193 -17.75 9.92 22.67
N GLN A 194 -18.85 9.28 23.01
CA GLN A 194 -19.88 9.87 23.87
C GLN A 194 -19.29 10.04 25.27
N GLY A 195 -19.24 11.29 25.74
CA GLY A 195 -18.79 11.67 27.05
C GLY A 195 -19.78 12.59 27.75
N LYS A 196 -19.33 13.25 28.81
CA LYS A 196 -20.12 14.22 29.59
C LYS A 196 -19.37 15.55 29.65
N LEU A 197 -20.12 16.65 29.61
CA LEU A 197 -19.64 17.99 29.91
C LEU A 197 -20.17 18.38 31.26
N TYR A 198 -19.28 18.71 32.18
CA TYR A 198 -19.59 19.03 33.57
C TYR A 198 -19.51 20.55 33.76
N TYR A 199 -20.52 21.14 34.31
CA TYR A 199 -20.60 22.58 34.63
C TYR A 199 -20.33 22.76 36.11
N ILE A 200 -19.16 23.32 36.46
CA ILE A 200 -18.61 23.38 37.81
C ILE A 200 -18.58 24.83 38.28
N LYS A 201 -19.03 25.06 39.51
CA LYS A 201 -19.06 26.37 40.17
C LYS A 201 -17.76 26.61 40.91
N TYR A 202 -17.07 27.70 40.59
CA TYR A 202 -15.92 28.22 41.33
C TYR A 202 -16.35 29.46 42.10
N ALA A 203 -16.12 29.46 43.39
CA ALA A 203 -16.48 30.60 44.27
C ALA A 203 -15.50 31.77 44.01
N ILE A 204 -16.03 32.95 43.76
CA ILE A 204 -15.25 34.18 43.52
C ILE A 204 -14.87 34.78 44.85
N VAL A 205 -13.58 35.18 45.01
CA VAL A 205 -13.06 35.83 46.19
C VAL A 205 -12.35 37.14 45.81
N GLU A 206 -12.42 38.13 46.71
CA GLU A 206 -11.72 39.39 46.58
C GLU A 206 -10.44 39.32 47.43
N ASP A 207 -9.33 39.84 46.92
CA ASP A 207 -8.02 40.06 47.57
C ASP A 207 -7.43 38.88 48.36
N GLY A 208 -7.47 37.64 47.80
CA GLY A 208 -6.68 36.50 48.34
C GLY A 208 -7.04 36.03 49.77
N THR A 209 -8.08 36.55 50.38
CA THR A 209 -8.52 36.11 51.67
C THR A 209 -9.33 34.83 51.55
N LEU A 210 -8.88 33.74 52.18
CA LEU A 210 -9.57 32.46 52.33
C LEU A 210 -10.89 32.68 53.10
N GLN A 211 -11.96 33.01 52.41
CA GLN A 211 -13.31 33.00 53.01
C GLN A 211 -14.04 31.73 52.53
N HIS A 212 -14.62 31.02 53.46
CA HIS A 212 -15.56 29.94 53.13
C HIS A 212 -16.76 30.53 52.39
N PRO A 213 -17.29 29.83 51.37
CA PRO A 213 -18.48 30.29 50.65
C PRO A 213 -19.63 30.65 51.65
N THR A 214 -20.16 31.83 51.50
CA THR A 214 -21.29 32.32 52.24
C THR A 214 -22.56 32.26 51.37
N PRO A 215 -23.76 32.41 51.88
CA PRO A 215 -24.97 32.46 51.08
C PRO A 215 -24.97 33.54 49.96
N ASN A 216 -24.13 34.55 50.06
CA ASN A 216 -23.99 35.64 49.09
C ASN A 216 -22.77 35.48 48.15
N THR A 217 -22.09 34.34 48.17
CA THR A 217 -20.92 34.09 47.33
C THR A 217 -21.32 34.07 45.86
N GLN A 218 -20.60 34.85 45.02
CA GLN A 218 -20.72 34.78 43.57
C GLN A 218 -19.94 33.56 43.05
N TYR A 219 -20.47 32.93 42.00
CA TYR A 219 -19.82 31.77 41.34
C TYR A 219 -19.59 32.04 39.88
N LEU A 220 -18.45 31.60 39.42
CA LEU A 220 -18.13 31.46 37.99
C LEU A 220 -18.34 30.02 37.61
N ILE A 221 -19.05 29.78 36.49
CA ILE A 221 -19.34 28.42 36.01
C ILE A 221 -18.40 28.08 34.90
N ILE A 222 -17.66 26.97 35.04
CA ILE A 222 -16.73 26.43 34.07
C ILE A 222 -17.27 25.12 33.47
N ALA A 223 -17.24 24.98 32.17
CA ALA A 223 -17.58 23.73 31.49
C ALA A 223 -16.33 22.91 31.18
N THR A 224 -16.25 21.67 31.64
CA THR A 224 -15.11 20.77 31.37
C THR A 224 -15.56 19.35 31.10
N THR A 225 -14.83 18.65 30.22
CA THR A 225 -14.98 17.20 29.99
C THR A 225 -14.15 16.37 30.96
N ARG A 226 -13.22 17.02 31.71
CA ARG A 226 -12.21 16.39 32.55
C ARG A 226 -12.24 16.94 34.00
N PRO A 227 -13.30 16.66 34.78
CA PRO A 227 -13.41 17.16 36.14
C PRO A 227 -12.33 16.62 37.09
N GLU A 228 -11.71 15.46 36.75
CA GLU A 228 -10.58 14.92 37.55
C GLU A 228 -9.34 15.83 37.54
N THR A 229 -9.20 16.75 36.54
CA THR A 229 -8.03 17.62 36.46
C THR A 229 -8.12 18.90 37.27
N ILE A 230 -9.23 19.15 37.97
CA ILE A 230 -9.39 20.36 38.80
C ILE A 230 -8.30 20.52 39.87
N PHE A 231 -7.74 19.43 40.34
CA PHE A 231 -6.63 19.45 41.31
C PHE A 231 -5.34 20.10 40.76
N GLY A 232 -5.24 20.27 39.44
CA GLY A 232 -4.12 20.91 38.73
C GLY A 232 -4.48 22.31 38.22
N ASP A 233 -5.65 22.86 38.46
CA ASP A 233 -6.05 24.18 38.00
C ASP A 233 -5.22 25.27 38.68
N THR A 234 -4.70 26.20 37.87
CA THR A 234 -3.87 27.30 38.36
C THR A 234 -4.36 28.70 37.97
N ALA A 235 -5.36 28.78 37.09
CA ALA A 235 -6.11 30.00 36.78
C ALA A 235 -7.47 29.69 36.19
N ILE A 236 -8.36 30.70 36.17
CA ILE A 236 -9.50 30.77 35.26
C ILE A 236 -9.24 31.88 34.26
N CYS A 237 -9.44 31.58 32.97
CA CYS A 237 -9.27 32.55 31.89
C CYS A 237 -10.61 33.03 31.37
N ILE A 238 -10.73 34.35 31.18
CA ILE A 238 -11.89 35.05 30.60
C ILE A 238 -11.42 35.87 29.38
N ASN A 239 -12.36 36.14 28.47
CA ASN A 239 -12.03 37.03 27.35
C ASN A 239 -12.09 38.50 27.80
N PRO A 240 -11.09 39.36 27.54
CA PRO A 240 -11.08 40.77 27.96
C PRO A 240 -12.21 41.59 27.32
N ASN A 241 -12.84 41.12 26.24
CA ASN A 241 -13.93 41.79 25.54
C ASN A 241 -15.33 41.23 25.90
N ASP A 242 -15.41 40.33 26.90
CA ASP A 242 -16.68 39.78 27.38
C ASP A 242 -17.28 40.61 28.53
N ASP A 243 -18.27 41.41 28.22
CA ASP A 243 -18.93 42.30 29.18
C ASP A 243 -19.52 41.58 30.40
N ARG A 244 -19.85 40.30 30.27
CA ARG A 244 -20.39 39.49 31.37
C ARG A 244 -19.41 39.36 32.53
N PHE A 245 -18.13 39.43 32.28
CA PHE A 245 -17.05 39.14 33.22
C PHE A 245 -16.16 40.34 33.57
N PHE A 246 -16.42 41.54 33.08
CA PHE A 246 -15.65 42.77 33.42
C PHE A 246 -15.50 42.99 34.94
N HIS A 247 -16.49 42.67 35.72
CA HIS A 247 -16.48 42.82 37.18
C HIS A 247 -15.56 41.82 37.90
N LEU A 248 -15.03 40.83 37.19
CA LEU A 248 -14.14 39.75 37.70
C LEU A 248 -12.66 40.05 37.50
N LYS A 249 -12.33 41.13 36.80
CA LYS A 249 -10.94 41.51 36.54
C LYS A 249 -10.18 41.74 37.85
N GLY A 250 -9.00 41.07 37.99
CA GLY A 250 -8.14 41.15 39.14
C GLY A 250 -8.66 40.43 40.39
N LYS A 251 -9.77 39.69 40.29
CA LYS A 251 -10.27 38.83 41.38
C LYS A 251 -9.66 37.41 41.27
N SER A 252 -9.93 36.61 42.27
CA SER A 252 -9.51 35.20 42.35
C SER A 252 -10.73 34.30 42.51
N ALA A 253 -10.52 33.01 42.27
CA ALA A 253 -11.54 31.98 42.45
C ALA A 253 -11.02 30.81 43.31
N ILE A 254 -11.89 30.14 44.04
CA ILE A 254 -11.56 28.95 44.83
C ILE A 254 -11.87 27.71 43.99
N VAL A 255 -10.89 26.85 43.81
CA VAL A 255 -11.06 25.53 43.18
C VAL A 255 -11.84 24.65 44.16
N PRO A 256 -13.00 24.09 43.77
CA PRO A 256 -13.77 23.22 44.64
C PRO A 256 -12.99 21.96 45.02
N ILE A 257 -13.35 21.33 46.13
CA ILE A 257 -12.74 20.15 46.75
C ILE A 257 -11.35 20.45 47.34
N CYS A 258 -10.40 20.99 46.53
CA CYS A 258 -9.05 21.23 47.05
C CYS A 258 -8.88 22.57 47.78
N GLY A 259 -9.80 23.51 47.61
CA GLY A 259 -9.79 24.80 48.31
C GLY A 259 -8.68 25.79 47.89
N ARG A 260 -7.94 25.49 46.82
CA ARG A 260 -6.84 26.37 46.34
C ARG A 260 -7.43 27.64 45.71
N THR A 261 -6.85 28.79 46.06
CA THR A 261 -7.18 30.08 45.43
C THR A 261 -6.34 30.28 44.19
N ILE A 262 -6.96 30.57 43.05
CA ILE A 262 -6.35 30.77 41.75
C ILE A 262 -6.78 32.14 41.17
N PRO A 263 -5.93 32.82 40.38
CA PRO A 263 -6.25 34.11 39.76
C PRO A 263 -7.27 33.93 38.62
N ILE A 264 -8.03 34.99 38.35
CA ILE A 264 -8.80 35.15 37.11
C ILE A 264 -7.96 35.99 36.17
N ILE A 265 -7.52 35.39 35.05
CA ILE A 265 -6.67 36.04 34.04
C ILE A 265 -7.52 36.38 32.79
N GLU A 266 -6.98 37.29 31.96
CA GLU A 266 -7.65 37.73 30.73
C GLU A 266 -6.81 37.34 29.51
N ASP A 267 -7.48 36.66 28.51
CA ASP A 267 -6.85 36.33 27.24
C ASP A 267 -7.88 36.19 26.13
N ASP A 268 -7.55 36.70 24.93
CA ASP A 268 -8.39 36.62 23.73
C ASP A 268 -8.52 35.20 23.18
N TYR A 269 -7.70 34.26 23.68
CA TYR A 269 -7.82 32.83 23.39
C TYR A 269 -9.22 32.26 23.74
N VAL A 270 -9.89 32.80 24.74
CA VAL A 270 -11.19 32.29 25.16
C VAL A 270 -12.28 32.74 24.20
N ASP A 271 -12.97 31.77 23.58
CA ASP A 271 -14.12 32.04 22.72
C ASP A 271 -15.34 32.41 23.58
N ILE A 272 -15.84 33.65 23.44
CA ILE A 272 -16.98 34.20 24.19
C ILE A 272 -18.25 33.38 23.99
N ALA A 273 -18.42 32.75 22.78
CA ALA A 273 -19.62 32.01 22.41
C ALA A 273 -19.56 30.52 22.79
N PHE A 274 -18.37 29.99 23.12
CA PHE A 274 -18.22 28.58 23.45
C PHE A 274 -18.41 28.30 24.94
N GLY A 275 -19.23 27.28 25.26
CA GLY A 275 -19.47 26.82 26.61
C GLY A 275 -20.06 27.91 27.50
N THR A 276 -19.32 28.29 28.56
CA THR A 276 -19.72 29.36 29.49
C THR A 276 -19.02 30.70 29.17
N GLY A 277 -18.11 30.73 28.18
CA GLY A 277 -17.28 31.91 27.88
C GLY A 277 -16.10 32.08 28.84
N CYS A 278 -15.83 31.11 29.69
CA CYS A 278 -14.67 31.09 30.57
C CYS A 278 -14.06 29.70 30.63
N LEU A 279 -12.73 29.64 30.81
CA LEU A 279 -11.89 28.43 30.69
C LEU A 279 -11.14 28.22 32.01
N LYS A 280 -11.16 27.02 32.59
CA LYS A 280 -10.18 26.62 33.61
C LYS A 280 -8.82 26.36 32.92
N VAL A 281 -7.75 26.76 33.52
CA VAL A 281 -6.39 26.61 32.99
C VAL A 281 -5.60 25.61 33.83
N THR A 282 -5.21 24.49 33.18
CA THR A 282 -4.47 23.39 33.81
C THR A 282 -3.18 23.13 32.98
N PRO A 283 -2.14 23.93 33.17
CA PRO A 283 -0.96 23.95 32.27
C PRO A 283 -0.20 22.63 32.19
N ALA A 284 -0.35 21.72 33.16
CA ALA A 284 0.30 20.42 33.14
C ALA A 284 -0.41 19.37 32.23
N HIS A 285 -1.69 19.58 31.89
CA HIS A 285 -2.54 18.52 31.31
C HIS A 285 -3.30 18.90 30.05
N ASP A 286 -3.02 20.07 29.47
CA ASP A 286 -3.54 20.51 28.18
C ASP A 286 -2.51 21.40 27.46
N ILE A 287 -2.35 21.21 26.13
CA ILE A 287 -1.33 21.91 25.35
C ILE A 287 -1.63 23.41 25.21
N ASN A 288 -2.92 23.78 25.13
CA ASN A 288 -3.34 25.19 25.01
C ASN A 288 -3.25 25.89 26.37
N ASP A 289 -3.63 25.17 27.44
CA ASP A 289 -3.50 25.65 28.80
C ASP A 289 -2.02 25.88 29.18
N LYS A 290 -1.10 25.07 28.65
CA LYS A 290 0.34 25.29 28.79
C LYS A 290 0.79 26.61 28.18
N ALA A 291 0.34 26.91 26.98
CA ALA A 291 0.68 28.17 26.30
C ALA A 291 0.14 29.38 27.08
N LEU A 292 -1.07 29.30 27.61
CA LEU A 292 -1.63 30.30 28.51
C LEU A 292 -0.81 30.41 29.83
N GLY A 293 -0.42 29.26 30.37
CA GLY A 293 0.43 29.18 31.56
C GLY A 293 1.76 29.92 31.40
N GLU A 294 2.44 29.73 30.27
CA GLU A 294 3.69 30.43 29.93
C GLU A 294 3.45 31.91 29.74
N LYS A 295 2.44 32.34 28.99
CA LYS A 295 2.11 33.74 28.72
C LYS A 295 1.80 34.52 30.01
N HIS A 296 1.13 33.86 30.94
CA HIS A 296 0.67 34.47 32.20
C HIS A 296 1.52 34.05 33.42
N SER A 297 2.65 33.34 33.22
CA SER A 297 3.55 32.88 34.27
C SER A 297 2.85 32.12 35.41
N LEU A 298 1.93 31.19 35.02
CA LEU A 298 1.17 30.38 35.96
C LEU A 298 2.01 29.22 36.52
N GLU A 299 1.69 28.78 37.71
CA GLU A 299 2.24 27.57 38.31
C GLU A 299 1.85 26.31 37.46
N ILE A 300 2.75 25.34 37.42
CA ILE A 300 2.52 24.05 36.75
C ILE A 300 2.37 22.97 37.81
N ILE A 301 1.18 22.37 37.90
CA ILE A 301 0.86 21.33 38.88
C ILE A 301 0.53 20.05 38.14
N ASP A 302 1.48 19.12 38.06
CA ASP A 302 1.25 17.78 37.54
C ASP A 302 0.57 16.91 38.60
N ILE A 303 -0.62 16.36 38.25
CA ILE A 303 -1.42 15.59 39.19
C ILE A 303 -1.40 14.08 38.93
N PHE A 304 -0.72 13.61 37.89
CA PHE A 304 -0.72 12.23 37.51
C PHE A 304 0.62 11.53 37.74
N ASN A 305 0.58 10.27 38.11
CA ASN A 305 1.69 9.31 38.01
C ASN A 305 1.84 8.81 36.57
N ASP A 306 2.90 8.04 36.28
CA ASP A 306 3.18 7.52 34.95
C ASP A 306 2.09 6.60 34.37
N ASP A 307 1.31 5.95 35.24
CA ASP A 307 0.16 5.10 34.89
C ASP A 307 -1.18 5.86 34.87
N ALA A 308 -1.13 7.19 34.91
CA ALA A 308 -2.29 8.09 34.98
C ALA A 308 -3.21 7.85 36.17
N THR A 309 -2.71 7.26 37.25
CA THR A 309 -3.33 7.38 38.57
C THR A 309 -3.02 8.75 39.16
N LEU A 310 -3.89 9.30 40.03
CA LEU A 310 -3.61 10.56 40.67
C LEU A 310 -2.47 10.43 41.68
N ASN A 311 -1.57 11.42 41.68
CA ASN A 311 -0.50 11.53 42.68
C ASN A 311 -0.98 12.25 43.96
N SER A 312 -0.08 12.71 44.82
CA SER A 312 -0.41 13.36 46.11
C SER A 312 -1.26 14.63 45.97
N PHE A 313 -1.21 15.34 44.86
CA PHE A 313 -2.06 16.51 44.59
C PHE A 313 -3.54 16.11 44.43
N GLY A 314 -3.85 14.86 44.09
CA GLY A 314 -5.23 14.34 44.04
C GLY A 314 -5.89 14.12 45.40
N LEU A 315 -5.24 14.50 46.53
CA LEU A 315 -5.74 14.39 47.91
C LEU A 315 -6.18 12.95 48.24
N HIS A 316 -7.41 12.75 48.66
CA HIS A 316 -8.00 11.44 48.99
C HIS A 316 -8.24 10.51 47.77
N TYR A 317 -7.99 11.01 46.58
CA TYR A 317 -7.98 10.23 45.32
C TYR A 317 -6.59 9.71 44.95
N HIS A 318 -5.55 9.98 45.72
CA HIS A 318 -4.20 9.50 45.46
C HIS A 318 -4.17 8.00 45.19
N GLY A 319 -3.48 7.59 44.13
CA GLY A 319 -3.31 6.20 43.71
C GLY A 319 -4.51 5.60 42.95
N LYS A 320 -5.57 6.40 42.70
CA LYS A 320 -6.75 5.93 41.97
C LYS A 320 -6.64 6.31 40.49
N ASP A 321 -7.16 5.44 39.60
CA ASP A 321 -7.25 5.68 38.17
C ASP A 321 -8.07 6.93 37.84
N ARG A 322 -7.62 7.71 36.88
CA ARG A 322 -8.22 8.99 36.44
C ARG A 322 -9.69 8.89 36.03
N PHE A 323 -10.13 7.79 35.40
CA PHE A 323 -11.54 7.61 34.98
C PHE A 323 -12.43 7.27 36.16
N ILE A 324 -11.90 6.50 37.12
CA ILE A 324 -12.61 6.25 38.42
C ILE A 324 -12.74 7.57 39.15
N VAL A 325 -11.70 8.38 39.21
CA VAL A 325 -11.69 9.69 39.85
C VAL A 325 -12.64 10.66 39.15
N ARG A 326 -12.72 10.67 37.82
CA ARG A 326 -13.65 11.50 37.05
C ARG A 326 -15.10 11.36 37.54
N GLU A 327 -15.56 10.12 37.64
CA GLU A 327 -16.93 9.85 38.15
C GLU A 327 -17.08 10.14 39.67
N ALA A 328 -16.04 9.92 40.46
CA ALA A 328 -16.06 10.16 41.88
C ALA A 328 -16.06 11.67 42.21
N VAL A 329 -15.20 12.45 41.51
CA VAL A 329 -15.18 13.92 41.67
C VAL A 329 -16.51 14.55 41.25
N ALA A 330 -17.14 14.06 40.16
CA ALA A 330 -18.45 14.57 39.77
C ALA A 330 -19.50 14.37 40.86
N LYS A 331 -19.52 13.22 41.52
CA LYS A 331 -20.44 12.94 42.66
C LYS A 331 -20.11 13.81 43.88
N GLU A 332 -18.84 14.02 44.19
CA GLU A 332 -18.45 14.90 45.32
C GLU A 332 -18.81 16.36 45.05
N LEU A 333 -18.60 16.84 43.82
CA LEU A 333 -19.01 18.19 43.39
C LEU A 333 -20.53 18.36 43.51
N GLU A 334 -21.29 17.34 43.17
CA GLU A 334 -22.77 17.34 43.35
C GLU A 334 -23.15 17.42 44.85
N ALA A 335 -22.49 16.60 45.67
CA ALA A 335 -22.76 16.56 47.12
C ALA A 335 -22.45 17.87 47.84
N ILE A 336 -21.42 18.62 47.41
CA ILE A 336 -21.09 19.94 47.97
C ILE A 336 -21.80 21.09 47.24
N GLY A 337 -22.70 20.81 46.28
CA GLY A 337 -23.44 21.80 45.51
C GLY A 337 -22.63 22.62 44.51
N ALA A 338 -21.43 22.16 44.19
CA ALA A 338 -20.54 22.80 43.23
C ALA A 338 -20.74 22.29 41.79
N LEU A 339 -21.52 21.25 41.54
CA LEU A 339 -21.90 20.81 40.21
C LEU A 339 -23.26 21.48 39.83
N GLU A 340 -23.26 22.34 38.80
CA GLU A 340 -24.47 23.01 38.33
C GLU A 340 -25.34 22.07 37.50
N LYS A 341 -24.75 21.40 36.51
CA LYS A 341 -25.40 20.42 35.63
C LYS A 341 -24.37 19.55 34.92
N THR A 342 -24.86 18.49 34.32
CA THR A 342 -24.07 17.61 33.40
C THR A 342 -24.85 17.42 32.09
N GLU A 343 -24.17 17.53 30.96
CA GLU A 343 -24.73 17.31 29.61
C GLU A 343 -23.97 16.23 28.87
N THR A 344 -24.66 15.49 28.04
CA THR A 344 -24.02 14.58 27.12
C THR A 344 -23.24 15.37 26.06
N HIS A 345 -21.99 15.00 25.82
CA HIS A 345 -21.13 15.71 24.90
C HIS A 345 -20.31 14.70 24.05
N LEU A 346 -20.25 14.97 22.74
CA LEU A 346 -19.43 14.16 21.85
C LEU A 346 -18.00 14.69 21.88
N ASN A 347 -17.07 13.88 22.42
CA ASN A 347 -15.66 14.24 22.55
C ASN A 347 -14.81 13.55 21.50
N LYS A 348 -13.84 14.28 20.96
CA LYS A 348 -12.75 13.74 20.16
C LYS A 348 -11.61 13.36 21.10
N VAL A 349 -11.42 12.07 21.34
CA VAL A 349 -10.46 11.53 22.32
C VAL A 349 -9.27 10.90 21.60
N GLY A 350 -8.06 11.32 21.94
CA GLY A 350 -6.82 10.72 21.45
C GLY A 350 -6.53 9.39 22.15
N THR A 351 -6.23 8.36 21.39
CA THR A 351 -5.84 7.02 21.86
C THR A 351 -4.52 6.59 21.26
N SER A 352 -3.73 5.83 22.00
CA SER A 352 -2.53 5.19 21.49
C SER A 352 -2.86 4.19 20.37
N GLU A 353 -2.18 4.26 19.25
CA GLU A 353 -2.33 3.27 18.17
C GLU A 353 -2.04 1.85 18.66
N ARG A 354 -1.09 1.70 19.59
CA ARG A 354 -0.54 0.39 20.02
C ARG A 354 -1.32 -0.22 21.17
N THR A 355 -1.48 0.50 22.27
CA THR A 355 -2.15 -0.02 23.49
C THR A 355 -3.65 0.21 23.48
N LYS A 356 -4.15 1.15 22.65
CA LYS A 356 -5.54 1.66 22.66
C LYS A 356 -5.90 2.43 23.92
N ALA A 357 -4.94 2.68 24.80
CA ALA A 357 -5.15 3.54 25.97
C ALA A 357 -5.45 4.98 25.52
N VAL A 358 -6.29 5.67 26.26
CA VAL A 358 -6.48 7.12 26.10
C VAL A 358 -5.19 7.81 26.52
N ILE A 359 -4.60 8.61 25.62
CA ILE A 359 -3.38 9.34 25.91
C ILE A 359 -3.58 10.41 26.99
N GLU A 360 -2.49 10.80 27.63
CA GLU A 360 -2.45 11.91 28.59
C GLU A 360 -1.48 12.97 28.11
N PRO A 361 -1.92 14.23 27.79
CA PRO A 361 -0.99 15.32 27.61
C PRO A 361 -0.22 15.54 28.90
N ARG A 362 1.12 15.48 28.85
CA ARG A 362 1.98 15.56 30.03
C ARG A 362 3.24 16.35 29.74
N LEU A 363 3.71 17.09 30.69
CA LEU A 363 5.00 17.75 30.67
C LEU A 363 6.11 16.77 31.07
N SER A 364 7.13 16.63 30.24
CA SER A 364 8.26 15.73 30.47
C SER A 364 9.55 16.27 29.89
N ASP A 365 10.69 15.97 30.54
CA ASP A 365 12.01 16.19 29.99
C ASP A 365 12.31 15.11 28.96
N GLN A 366 12.38 15.49 27.69
CA GLN A 366 12.55 14.57 26.56
C GLN A 366 13.64 15.08 25.59
N TRP A 367 14.10 14.20 24.71
CA TRP A 367 15.00 14.55 23.63
C TRP A 367 14.19 14.87 22.36
N PHE A 368 14.56 16.01 21.73
CA PHE A 368 13.89 16.52 20.54
C PHE A 368 14.87 16.81 19.43
N LEU A 369 14.43 16.55 18.18
CA LEU A 369 15.11 17.01 16.97
C LEU A 369 14.38 18.22 16.40
N LYS A 370 15.09 19.31 16.16
CA LYS A 370 14.57 20.52 15.49
C LYS A 370 14.30 20.20 14.02
N MET A 371 13.07 20.42 13.58
CA MET A 371 12.63 20.02 12.23
C MET A 371 12.52 21.19 11.25
N GLU A 372 12.35 22.44 11.72
CA GLU A 372 11.99 23.60 10.90
C GLU A 372 12.93 23.84 9.70
N ASP A 373 14.25 23.75 9.90
CA ASP A 373 15.22 23.92 8.82
C ASP A 373 15.46 22.64 8.03
N LEU A 374 15.41 21.49 8.68
CA LEU A 374 15.66 20.19 8.07
C LEU A 374 14.60 19.81 7.02
N VAL A 375 13.35 20.28 7.15
CA VAL A 375 12.29 19.96 6.21
C VAL A 375 12.33 20.74 4.90
N LYS A 376 13.01 21.90 4.86
CA LYS A 376 13.01 22.81 3.70
C LYS A 376 13.53 22.13 2.41
N PRO A 377 14.70 21.46 2.41
CA PRO A 377 15.19 20.74 1.23
C PRO A 377 14.23 19.61 0.81
N ALA A 378 13.66 18.89 1.78
CA ALA A 378 12.72 17.80 1.51
C ALA A 378 11.44 18.29 0.83
N MET A 379 10.88 19.41 1.28
CA MET A 379 9.73 20.05 0.63
C MET A 379 10.05 20.50 -0.80
N GLN A 380 11.19 21.14 -1.00
CA GLN A 380 11.60 21.62 -2.33
C GLN A 380 11.79 20.46 -3.30
N SER A 381 12.41 19.37 -2.86
CA SER A 381 12.70 18.19 -3.67
C SER A 381 11.44 17.56 -4.30
N VAL A 382 10.36 17.44 -3.53
CA VAL A 382 9.11 16.82 -3.98
C VAL A 382 8.18 17.85 -4.65
N LEU A 383 8.01 19.03 -4.00
CA LEU A 383 6.91 19.94 -4.35
C LEU A 383 7.29 21.02 -5.37
N VAL A 384 8.58 21.27 -5.57
CA VAL A 384 9.09 22.34 -6.44
C VAL A 384 9.95 21.81 -7.57
N HIS A 385 10.90 20.96 -7.26
CA HIS A 385 11.90 20.49 -8.23
C HIS A 385 11.52 19.17 -8.92
N ASP A 386 10.45 18.49 -8.47
CA ASP A 386 10.03 17.17 -8.98
C ASP A 386 11.19 16.15 -9.02
N ALA A 387 12.17 16.34 -8.10
CA ALA A 387 13.34 15.50 -8.01
C ALA A 387 13.02 14.12 -7.41
N ILE A 388 12.00 14.06 -6.55
CA ILE A 388 11.38 12.84 -6.04
C ILE A 388 9.91 12.87 -6.46
N LYS A 389 9.45 11.80 -7.11
CA LYS A 389 8.09 11.68 -7.62
C LYS A 389 7.25 10.76 -6.77
N LEU A 390 6.06 11.21 -6.37
CA LEU A 390 5.09 10.38 -5.64
C LEU A 390 4.06 9.78 -6.61
N TYR A 391 3.88 8.48 -6.56
CA TYR A 391 2.89 7.74 -7.35
C TYR A 391 1.83 7.11 -6.43
N PRO A 392 0.56 7.54 -6.50
CA PRO A 392 0.03 8.60 -7.36
C PRO A 392 0.29 10.02 -6.79
N LYS A 393 0.35 10.99 -7.67
CA LYS A 393 0.66 12.41 -7.38
C LYS A 393 -0.29 13.06 -6.34
N LYS A 394 -1.50 12.53 -6.15
CA LYS A 394 -2.46 13.06 -5.15
C LYS A 394 -1.88 13.16 -3.73
N PHE A 395 -0.89 12.36 -3.38
CA PHE A 395 -0.24 12.36 -2.06
C PHE A 395 0.72 13.54 -1.82
N GLU A 396 1.07 14.31 -2.85
CA GLU A 396 1.84 15.56 -2.68
C GLU A 396 1.10 16.57 -1.78
N ASN A 397 -0.23 16.62 -1.83
CA ASN A 397 -1.01 17.48 -0.95
C ASN A 397 -0.93 17.06 0.52
N THR A 398 -0.98 15.77 0.79
CA THR A 398 -0.82 15.20 2.13
C THR A 398 0.60 15.46 2.64
N TYR A 399 1.62 15.23 1.79
CA TYR A 399 3.02 15.48 2.10
C TYR A 399 3.26 16.96 2.44
N ARG A 400 2.73 17.88 1.63
CA ARG A 400 2.77 19.33 1.86
C ARG A 400 2.18 19.71 3.22
N HIS A 401 0.93 19.29 3.46
CA HIS A 401 0.21 19.65 4.67
C HIS A 401 0.96 19.23 5.94
N TRP A 402 1.56 18.06 5.96
CA TRP A 402 2.31 17.58 7.10
C TRP A 402 3.61 18.35 7.32
N LEU A 403 4.37 18.62 6.26
CA LEU A 403 5.66 19.30 6.40
C LEU A 403 5.51 20.81 6.69
N GLU A 404 4.45 21.45 6.19
CA GLU A 404 4.16 22.86 6.52
C GLU A 404 3.76 23.05 8.01
N ASN A 405 3.25 22.02 8.67
CA ASN A 405 2.81 22.04 10.05
C ASN A 405 3.71 21.22 10.98
N ILE A 406 4.92 20.91 10.56
CA ILE A 406 5.83 20.05 11.33
C ILE A 406 6.26 20.72 12.62
N ARG A 407 6.33 19.92 13.69
CA ARG A 407 6.87 20.31 15.00
C ARG A 407 8.19 19.59 15.24
N ASP A 408 8.92 20.03 16.27
CA ASP A 408 10.11 19.32 16.72
C ASP A 408 9.75 17.87 17.08
N TRP A 409 10.53 16.94 16.58
CA TRP A 409 10.28 15.52 16.76
C TRP A 409 10.79 15.02 18.09
N ASN A 410 9.91 14.52 18.96
CA ASN A 410 10.30 13.81 20.18
C ASN A 410 10.88 12.45 19.82
N ILE A 411 12.19 12.27 20.03
CA ILE A 411 12.95 11.07 19.64
C ILE A 411 13.25 10.12 20.80
N SER A 412 12.88 10.43 22.04
CA SER A 412 13.08 9.57 23.22
C SER A 412 11.84 8.72 23.54
N ARG A 413 12.06 7.50 23.99
CA ARG A 413 11.05 6.54 24.43
C ARG A 413 11.50 5.86 25.72
N GLN A 414 10.60 5.77 26.72
CA GLN A 414 10.86 5.13 28.02
C GLN A 414 10.71 3.59 27.88
N LEU A 415 11.51 3.04 26.99
CA LEU A 415 11.53 1.62 26.63
C LEU A 415 12.91 1.01 26.89
N TRP A 416 12.97 -0.29 27.04
CA TRP A 416 14.22 -1.02 27.11
C TRP A 416 14.65 -1.56 25.75
N TRP A 417 13.70 -1.84 24.85
CA TRP A 417 13.95 -2.38 23.51
C TRP A 417 14.15 -1.27 22.48
N GLY A 418 15.35 -1.10 21.99
CA GLY A 418 15.79 -0.10 21.03
C GLY A 418 17.21 0.40 21.29
N GLN A 419 17.73 1.26 20.41
CA GLN A 419 19.02 1.91 20.61
C GLN A 419 18.94 2.85 21.81
N GLN A 420 19.73 2.60 22.80
CA GLN A 420 19.81 3.43 24.01
C GLN A 420 20.42 4.80 23.69
N ILE A 421 19.84 5.86 24.22
CA ILE A 421 20.30 7.22 23.97
C ILE A 421 21.76 7.40 24.42
N PRO A 422 22.67 7.95 23.58
CA PRO A 422 24.11 8.04 23.88
C PRO A 422 24.47 9.29 24.70
N ALA A 423 23.67 9.61 25.70
CA ALA A 423 23.91 10.64 26.68
C ALA A 423 24.39 9.99 28.01
N TYR A 424 25.43 10.53 28.60
CA TYR A 424 26.09 9.99 29.79
C TYR A 424 26.13 11.04 30.89
N TYR A 425 25.43 10.76 31.98
CA TYR A 425 25.34 11.66 33.15
C TYR A 425 26.49 11.41 34.11
N TYR A 426 27.13 12.50 34.57
CA TYR A 426 28.23 12.48 35.53
C TYR A 426 27.89 13.18 36.86
N GLY A 427 26.65 13.64 37.02
CA GLY A 427 26.12 14.34 38.19
C GLY A 427 24.62 14.33 38.23
N ASP A 428 24.00 14.95 39.26
CA ASP A 428 22.57 15.02 39.46
C ASP A 428 21.89 16.25 38.80
N GLY A 429 22.71 17.17 38.27
CA GLY A 429 22.19 18.36 37.58
C GLY A 429 21.59 18.03 36.21
N LYS A 430 20.57 18.77 35.78
CA LYS A 430 19.92 18.55 34.47
C LYS A 430 20.89 18.68 33.27
N GLU A 431 21.95 19.48 33.41
CA GLU A 431 22.97 19.74 32.41
C GLU A 431 24.26 18.92 32.64
N ASP A 432 24.28 18.04 33.68
CA ASP A 432 25.43 17.25 34.05
C ASP A 432 25.60 16.01 33.20
N PHE A 433 25.55 16.17 31.87
CA PHE A 433 25.75 15.08 30.93
C PHE A 433 26.68 15.47 29.76
N VAL A 434 27.16 14.49 29.07
CA VAL A 434 27.84 14.56 27.78
C VAL A 434 27.22 13.61 26.79
N VAL A 435 27.31 13.90 25.49
CA VAL A 435 26.82 13.03 24.40
C VAL A 435 28.04 12.48 23.64
N ALA A 436 28.12 11.18 23.54
CA ALA A 436 29.25 10.51 22.88
C ALA A 436 28.87 9.14 22.33
N GLU A 437 29.60 8.68 21.32
CA GLU A 437 29.35 7.36 20.67
C GLU A 437 29.62 6.17 21.61
N THR A 438 30.64 6.33 22.52
CA THR A 438 31.03 5.29 23.48
C THR A 438 31.23 5.87 24.85
N ILE A 439 31.20 5.01 25.87
CA ILE A 439 31.43 5.42 27.27
C ILE A 439 32.86 5.97 27.50
N GLU A 440 33.86 5.47 26.75
CA GLU A 440 35.23 5.95 26.83
C GLU A 440 35.37 7.39 26.30
N LYS A 441 34.71 7.69 25.14
CA LYS A 441 34.63 9.06 24.62
C LYS A 441 33.86 9.96 25.58
N ALA A 442 32.76 9.46 26.14
CA ALA A 442 31.95 10.18 27.14
C ALA A 442 32.81 10.55 28.38
N LEU A 443 33.63 9.62 28.88
CA LEU A 443 34.53 9.88 29.99
C LEU A 443 35.50 11.00 29.68
N GLN A 444 36.14 11.00 28.50
CA GLN A 444 37.04 12.04 28.08
C GLN A 444 36.35 13.43 28.05
N LEU A 445 35.14 13.48 27.49
CA LEU A 445 34.37 14.73 27.43
C LEU A 445 33.93 15.21 28.83
N ALA A 446 33.49 14.27 29.70
CA ALA A 446 33.10 14.61 31.07
C ALA A 446 34.29 15.11 31.89
N GLN A 447 35.47 14.47 31.78
CA GLN A 447 36.72 14.93 32.43
C GLN A 447 37.09 16.33 31.96
N GLN A 448 36.98 16.62 30.66
CA GLN A 448 37.23 17.95 30.10
C GLN A 448 36.21 18.99 30.60
N LYS A 449 34.91 18.68 30.55
CA LYS A 449 33.82 19.59 30.92
C LYS A 449 33.87 19.95 32.43
N THR A 450 34.22 18.98 33.27
CA THR A 450 34.27 19.15 34.72
C THR A 450 35.66 19.56 35.23
N ASN A 451 36.67 19.50 34.37
CA ASN A 451 38.09 19.65 34.75
C ASN A 451 38.53 18.65 35.85
N ASN A 452 37.91 17.44 35.86
CA ASN A 452 38.16 16.41 36.87
C ASN A 452 38.72 15.12 36.23
N GLN A 453 40.04 14.94 36.29
CA GLN A 453 40.75 13.80 35.74
C GLN A 453 40.56 12.50 36.55
N HIS A 454 39.90 12.56 37.72
CA HIS A 454 39.64 11.39 38.58
C HIS A 454 38.29 10.74 38.28
N LEU A 455 37.47 11.31 37.38
CA LEU A 455 36.30 10.63 36.91
C LEU A 455 36.68 9.32 36.21
N ALA A 456 35.93 8.26 36.47
CA ALA A 456 36.06 6.94 35.84
C ALA A 456 34.73 6.54 35.15
N THR A 457 34.77 5.55 34.28
CA THR A 457 33.58 5.07 33.60
C THR A 457 32.46 4.65 34.56
N GLY A 458 32.80 4.12 35.74
CA GLY A 458 31.85 3.77 36.80
C GLY A 458 31.12 4.97 37.44
N ASN A 459 31.53 6.21 37.17
CA ASN A 459 30.85 7.42 37.59
C ASN A 459 29.88 7.96 36.54
N LEU A 460 29.80 7.32 35.36
CA LEU A 460 28.91 7.69 34.29
C LEU A 460 27.73 6.79 34.26
N THR A 461 26.52 7.36 34.14
CA THR A 461 25.28 6.63 33.92
C THR A 461 24.73 6.99 32.56
N GLN A 462 24.56 6.01 31.69
CA GLN A 462 23.94 6.24 30.37
C GLN A 462 22.43 6.50 30.55
N ASP A 463 21.87 7.37 29.72
CA ASP A 463 20.44 7.65 29.65
C ASP A 463 19.64 6.34 29.54
N VAL A 464 18.56 6.23 30.31
CA VAL A 464 17.78 4.98 30.41
C VAL A 464 16.83 4.80 29.24
N ASP A 465 16.53 5.87 28.52
CA ASP A 465 15.58 5.88 27.41
C ASP A 465 16.20 5.27 26.13
N ALA A 466 15.34 4.75 25.29
CA ALA A 466 15.67 4.31 23.93
C ALA A 466 15.25 5.37 22.90
N LEU A 467 15.84 5.31 21.73
CA LEU A 467 15.43 6.12 20.58
C LEU A 467 14.13 5.59 19.96
N ASP A 468 13.35 6.50 19.39
CA ASP A 468 12.22 6.18 18.53
C ASP A 468 12.66 5.26 17.37
N THR A 469 11.90 4.20 17.08
CA THR A 469 12.18 3.28 15.98
C THR A 469 12.35 4.00 14.64
N TRP A 470 11.61 5.10 14.43
CA TRP A 470 11.72 5.89 13.21
C TRP A 470 13.05 6.67 13.11
N PHE A 471 13.74 6.91 14.22
CA PHE A 471 15.09 7.50 14.24
C PHE A 471 16.18 6.52 13.81
N SER A 472 15.91 5.22 13.79
CA SER A 472 16.78 4.23 13.15
C SER A 472 16.42 4.04 11.67
N SER A 473 15.14 3.89 11.37
CA SER A 473 14.68 3.54 10.03
C SER A 473 14.74 4.69 9.02
N TRP A 474 14.81 5.96 9.46
CA TRP A 474 15.02 7.12 8.54
C TRP A 474 16.38 7.12 7.84
N LEU A 475 17.36 6.41 8.40
CA LEU A 475 18.71 6.26 7.83
C LEU A 475 18.80 5.09 6.84
N TRP A 476 17.73 4.29 6.71
CA TRP A 476 17.72 3.00 6.03
C TRP A 476 18.39 3.00 4.66
N PRO A 477 18.08 3.90 3.68
CA PRO A 477 18.71 3.88 2.36
C PRO A 477 20.22 4.10 2.36
N MET A 478 20.76 4.74 3.39
CA MET A 478 22.19 5.01 3.53
C MET A 478 22.89 3.97 4.42
N ALA A 479 22.25 3.65 5.55
CA ALA A 479 22.86 2.81 6.57
C ALA A 479 23.06 1.35 6.09
N VAL A 480 22.12 0.81 5.28
CA VAL A 480 22.24 -0.56 4.73
C VAL A 480 23.46 -0.73 3.82
N PHE A 481 24.00 0.35 3.28
CA PHE A 481 25.22 0.40 2.49
C PHE A 481 26.42 0.98 3.28
N GLY A 482 26.30 1.12 4.59
CA GLY A 482 27.37 1.65 5.45
C GLY A 482 27.67 3.14 5.28
N GLY A 483 26.84 3.88 4.51
CA GLY A 483 27.14 5.27 4.10
C GLY A 483 27.16 6.29 5.22
N ILE A 484 26.56 6.02 6.39
CA ILE A 484 26.64 6.91 7.57
C ILE A 484 28.02 6.80 8.25
N MET A 485 28.57 5.59 8.29
CA MET A 485 29.88 5.35 8.94
C MET A 485 31.04 5.61 8.01
N ASP A 486 30.90 5.30 6.72
CA ASP A 486 31.90 5.53 5.67
C ASP A 486 31.21 6.01 4.37
N PRO A 487 31.04 7.34 4.21
CA PRO A 487 30.41 7.93 3.01
C PRO A 487 31.20 7.70 1.71
N GLU A 488 32.47 7.26 1.81
CA GLU A 488 33.34 7.07 0.65
C GLU A 488 33.39 5.61 0.15
N ASN A 489 32.70 4.66 0.83
CA ASN A 489 32.73 3.25 0.43
C ASN A 489 32.06 3.02 -0.95
N GLU A 490 32.43 1.90 -1.60
CA GLU A 490 31.98 1.58 -2.96
C GLU A 490 30.48 1.34 -3.05
N ASP A 491 29.87 0.69 -2.05
CA ASP A 491 28.45 0.35 -2.06
C ASP A 491 27.58 1.59 -2.05
N ILE A 492 27.82 2.55 -1.13
CA ILE A 492 27.03 3.78 -1.08
C ILE A 492 27.17 4.61 -2.36
N LYS A 493 28.37 4.69 -2.94
CA LYS A 493 28.61 5.43 -4.18
C LYS A 493 27.93 4.78 -5.41
N TYR A 494 27.71 3.47 -5.37
CA TYR A 494 27.13 2.75 -6.47
C TYR A 494 25.61 2.62 -6.36
N TYR A 495 25.09 2.28 -5.17
CA TYR A 495 23.66 1.98 -4.98
C TYR A 495 22.81 3.15 -4.54
N TYR A 496 23.40 4.24 -4.04
CA TYR A 496 22.68 5.43 -3.60
C TYR A 496 22.88 6.61 -4.58
N PRO A 497 21.82 7.41 -4.88
CA PRO A 497 20.44 7.26 -4.42
C PRO A 497 19.78 6.02 -5.01
N THR A 498 18.86 5.40 -4.24
CA THR A 498 18.11 4.25 -4.73
C THR A 498 17.08 4.67 -5.79
N ASN A 499 16.56 3.72 -6.58
CA ASN A 499 15.67 4.05 -7.68
C ASN A 499 14.23 4.25 -7.21
N ASP A 500 13.66 3.20 -6.62
CA ASP A 500 12.26 3.17 -6.22
C ASP A 500 12.11 2.81 -4.75
N LEU A 501 11.16 3.47 -4.10
CA LEU A 501 10.66 3.10 -2.79
C LEU A 501 9.20 2.67 -2.93
N VAL A 502 8.85 1.46 -2.51
CA VAL A 502 7.47 0.97 -2.53
C VAL A 502 6.98 0.82 -1.11
N THR A 503 5.95 1.55 -0.72
CA THR A 503 5.45 1.55 0.67
C THR A 503 3.96 1.87 0.76
N GLY A 504 3.37 1.71 1.95
CA GLY A 504 2.01 2.14 2.24
C GLY A 504 1.91 3.66 2.46
N PRO A 505 0.77 4.28 2.12
CA PRO A 505 0.57 5.72 2.34
C PRO A 505 0.46 6.09 3.81
N ASP A 506 0.17 5.14 4.67
CA ASP A 506 0.06 5.30 6.12
C ASP A 506 1.40 5.60 6.80
N ILE A 507 2.53 5.29 6.14
CA ILE A 507 3.88 5.63 6.63
C ILE A 507 4.58 6.69 5.76
N LEU A 508 3.85 7.44 4.95
CA LEU A 508 4.41 8.52 4.13
C LEU A 508 5.14 9.57 4.98
N PHE A 509 4.54 9.98 6.09
CA PHE A 509 5.16 10.92 7.02
C PHE A 509 6.21 10.26 7.91
N PHE A 510 5.85 9.14 8.55
CA PHE A 510 6.69 8.45 9.52
C PHE A 510 8.03 8.00 8.96
N TRP A 511 8.04 7.56 7.71
CA TRP A 511 9.21 6.95 7.10
C TRP A 511 9.71 7.68 5.85
N VAL A 512 8.85 7.88 4.84
CA VAL A 512 9.27 8.45 3.56
C VAL A 512 9.79 9.88 3.72
N ALA A 513 9.02 10.75 4.35
CA ALA A 513 9.42 12.14 4.56
C ALA A 513 10.69 12.24 5.42
N ARG A 514 10.80 11.42 6.48
CA ARG A 514 11.98 11.39 7.34
C ARG A 514 13.22 10.87 6.62
N MET A 515 13.11 9.85 5.75
CA MET A 515 14.23 9.42 4.90
C MET A 515 14.69 10.51 3.93
N ILE A 516 13.77 11.28 3.35
CA ILE A 516 14.11 12.40 2.46
C ILE A 516 14.88 13.47 3.25
N ILE A 517 14.42 13.79 4.45
CA ILE A 517 15.10 14.74 5.35
C ILE A 517 16.51 14.25 5.68
N ALA A 518 16.66 12.99 6.09
CA ALA A 518 17.96 12.39 6.39
C ALA A 518 18.90 12.37 5.18
N GLY A 519 18.39 12.05 3.99
CA GLY A 519 19.18 12.08 2.76
C GLY A 519 19.78 13.44 2.50
N TYR A 520 18.99 14.50 2.55
CA TYR A 520 19.51 15.85 2.36
C TYR A 520 20.44 16.32 3.49
N GLU A 521 20.19 15.90 4.73
CA GLU A 521 21.07 16.26 5.87
C GLU A 521 22.46 15.61 5.77
N TYR A 522 22.54 14.33 5.39
CA TYR A 522 23.79 13.58 5.43
C TYR A 522 24.54 13.53 4.10
N THR A 523 23.83 13.53 2.98
CA THR A 523 24.45 13.41 1.65
C THR A 523 24.26 14.64 0.77
N GLY A 524 23.37 15.57 1.16
CA GLY A 524 22.98 16.70 0.32
C GLY A 524 22.14 16.29 -0.91
N GLU A 525 21.72 15.03 -0.98
CA GLU A 525 21.05 14.44 -2.13
C GLU A 525 19.78 13.65 -1.73
N LYS A 526 18.89 13.44 -2.68
CA LYS A 526 17.68 12.63 -2.49
C LYS A 526 18.02 11.16 -2.17
N PRO A 527 17.30 10.50 -1.27
CA PRO A 527 17.56 9.08 -0.95
C PRO A 527 17.03 8.10 -2.00
N PHE A 528 16.03 8.50 -2.79
CA PHE A 528 15.40 7.72 -3.86
C PHE A 528 14.78 8.65 -4.89
N THR A 529 14.48 8.10 -6.08
CA THR A 529 13.92 8.91 -7.18
C THR A 529 12.40 8.86 -7.22
N ASN A 530 11.81 7.69 -7.01
CA ASN A 530 10.38 7.50 -7.09
C ASN A 530 9.84 6.83 -5.82
N VAL A 531 8.61 7.20 -5.44
CA VAL A 531 7.88 6.59 -4.32
C VAL A 531 6.56 6.05 -4.84
N TYR A 532 6.43 4.73 -4.89
CA TYR A 532 5.17 4.06 -5.21
C TYR A 532 4.41 3.80 -3.92
N LEU A 533 3.24 4.43 -3.80
CA LEU A 533 2.36 4.26 -2.64
C LEU A 533 1.28 3.22 -2.97
N THR A 534 1.35 2.08 -2.27
CA THR A 534 0.40 0.98 -2.46
C THR A 534 -0.97 1.34 -1.89
N GLY A 535 -2.03 0.67 -2.34
CA GLY A 535 -3.31 0.67 -1.65
C GLY A 535 -3.27 -0.20 -0.39
N LEU A 536 -4.19 0.06 0.54
CA LEU A 536 -4.40 -0.80 1.69
C LEU A 536 -5.23 -2.01 1.29
N VAL A 537 -4.84 -3.20 1.76
CA VAL A 537 -5.63 -4.41 1.54
C VAL A 537 -6.74 -4.48 2.59
N ARG A 538 -7.98 -4.56 2.12
CA ARG A 538 -9.21 -4.58 2.93
C ARG A 538 -9.99 -5.86 2.73
N ASP A 539 -10.76 -6.24 3.75
CA ASP A 539 -11.71 -7.35 3.65
C ASP A 539 -13.00 -6.95 2.88
N LYS A 540 -13.88 -7.91 2.65
CA LYS A 540 -15.17 -7.71 1.97
C LYS A 540 -16.08 -6.67 2.65
N GLN A 541 -15.86 -6.37 3.95
CA GLN A 541 -16.54 -5.33 4.71
C GLN A 541 -15.81 -3.97 4.67
N ARG A 542 -14.79 -3.82 3.83
CA ARG A 542 -13.94 -2.62 3.68
C ARG A 542 -13.07 -2.28 4.89
N ARG A 543 -12.93 -3.18 5.87
CA ARG A 543 -12.03 -2.98 7.01
C ARG A 543 -10.59 -3.30 6.60
N LYS A 544 -9.62 -2.50 7.09
CA LYS A 544 -8.18 -2.81 6.88
C LYS A 544 -7.90 -4.23 7.41
N MET A 545 -7.27 -5.05 6.59
CA MET A 545 -6.84 -6.37 7.02
C MET A 545 -5.75 -6.28 8.07
N SER A 546 -5.96 -6.95 9.20
CA SER A 546 -4.99 -7.03 10.28
C SER A 546 -5.14 -8.35 11.03
N LYS A 547 -4.06 -8.78 11.66
CA LYS A 547 -4.08 -10.00 12.50
C LYS A 547 -4.93 -9.85 13.76
N SER A 548 -4.91 -8.65 14.34
CA SER A 548 -5.69 -8.35 15.55
C SER A 548 -7.21 -8.48 15.32
N LEU A 549 -7.67 -8.24 14.09
CA LEU A 549 -9.06 -8.42 13.69
C LEU A 549 -9.39 -9.84 13.20
N GLY A 550 -8.37 -10.69 12.96
CA GLY A 550 -8.56 -12.04 12.44
C GLY A 550 -9.18 -12.09 11.03
N ASN A 551 -9.11 -11.00 10.28
CA ASN A 551 -9.72 -10.85 8.96
C ASN A 551 -8.71 -10.94 7.80
N SER A 552 -7.45 -11.27 8.07
CA SER A 552 -6.42 -11.52 7.06
C SER A 552 -6.13 -13.02 6.99
N PRO A 553 -6.26 -13.66 5.81
CA PRO A 553 -5.85 -15.04 5.65
C PRO A 553 -4.33 -15.18 5.87
N ASP A 554 -3.88 -16.36 6.24
CA ASP A 554 -2.45 -16.65 6.30
C ASP A 554 -1.88 -16.71 4.87
N PRO A 555 -0.85 -15.91 4.55
CA PRO A 555 -0.23 -15.93 3.24
C PRO A 555 0.32 -17.29 2.82
N LEU A 556 0.85 -18.08 3.77
CA LEU A 556 1.40 -19.40 3.46
C LEU A 556 0.29 -20.40 3.09
N ASP A 557 -0.88 -20.31 3.73
CA ASP A 557 -2.03 -21.13 3.38
C ASP A 557 -2.52 -20.80 1.95
N LEU A 558 -2.54 -19.52 1.57
CA LEU A 558 -2.89 -19.10 0.21
C LEU A 558 -1.86 -19.61 -0.82
N ILE A 559 -0.57 -19.49 -0.53
CA ILE A 559 0.49 -20.02 -1.40
C ILE A 559 0.36 -21.54 -1.53
N SER A 560 0.11 -22.26 -0.44
CA SER A 560 -0.14 -23.71 -0.47
C SER A 560 -1.33 -24.09 -1.36
N LYS A 561 -2.42 -23.29 -1.35
CA LYS A 561 -3.65 -23.56 -2.08
C LYS A 561 -3.59 -23.17 -3.56
N PHE A 562 -2.98 -22.04 -3.87
CA PHE A 562 -3.02 -21.42 -5.20
C PHE A 562 -1.67 -21.38 -5.91
N GLY A 563 -0.57 -21.67 -5.22
CA GLY A 563 0.80 -21.41 -5.67
C GLY A 563 1.22 -19.95 -5.50
N ALA A 564 2.51 -19.70 -5.36
CA ALA A 564 3.06 -18.36 -5.21
C ALA A 564 2.73 -17.48 -6.43
N ASP A 565 2.89 -17.99 -7.65
CA ASP A 565 2.54 -17.28 -8.89
C ASP A 565 1.05 -16.92 -8.93
N GLY A 566 0.17 -17.82 -8.45
CA GLY A 566 -1.27 -17.57 -8.38
C GLY A 566 -1.63 -16.45 -7.41
N VAL A 567 -0.98 -16.41 -6.25
CA VAL A 567 -1.16 -15.35 -5.23
C VAL A 567 -0.64 -14.01 -5.76
N ARG A 568 0.55 -13.97 -6.38
CA ARG A 568 1.16 -12.77 -6.97
C ARG A 568 0.26 -12.15 -8.03
N VAL A 569 -0.20 -12.95 -8.99
CA VAL A 569 -1.11 -12.49 -10.05
C VAL A 569 -2.42 -12.00 -9.47
N GLY A 570 -3.02 -12.76 -8.54
CA GLY A 570 -4.30 -12.39 -7.91
C GLY A 570 -4.24 -11.04 -7.19
N LEU A 571 -3.17 -10.78 -6.45
CA LEU A 571 -2.95 -9.50 -5.78
C LEU A 571 -2.80 -8.35 -6.77
N LEU A 572 -2.02 -8.55 -7.84
CA LEU A 572 -1.70 -7.49 -8.79
C LEU A 572 -2.84 -7.17 -9.76
N LEU A 573 -3.70 -8.12 -10.13
CA LEU A 573 -4.85 -7.87 -11.02
C LEU A 573 -5.82 -6.82 -10.46
N SER A 574 -5.89 -6.66 -9.14
CA SER A 574 -6.75 -5.68 -8.46
C SER A 574 -6.01 -4.47 -7.93
N ALA A 575 -4.68 -4.43 -8.06
CA ALA A 575 -3.84 -3.42 -7.45
C ALA A 575 -3.66 -2.19 -8.34
N SER A 576 -4.12 -1.02 -7.89
CA SER A 576 -3.75 0.25 -8.49
C SER A 576 -3.10 1.16 -7.47
N ALA A 577 -2.11 1.95 -7.90
CA ALA A 577 -1.36 2.85 -7.03
C ALA A 577 -2.29 3.75 -6.20
N GLY A 578 -2.12 3.74 -4.87
CA GLY A 578 -2.84 4.58 -3.91
C GLY A 578 -4.34 4.33 -3.76
N ASN A 579 -4.88 3.25 -4.32
CA ASN A 579 -6.27 2.86 -4.14
C ASN A 579 -6.37 1.56 -3.32
N ASP A 580 -7.31 1.52 -2.39
CA ASP A 580 -7.53 0.35 -1.55
C ASP A 580 -7.98 -0.86 -2.38
N ILE A 581 -7.49 -2.03 -1.98
CA ILE A 581 -7.77 -3.30 -2.63
C ILE A 581 -8.75 -4.08 -1.77
N MET A 582 -9.85 -4.49 -2.38
CA MET A 582 -10.78 -5.43 -1.76
C MET A 582 -10.31 -6.85 -2.07
N PHE A 583 -9.61 -7.47 -1.11
CA PHE A 583 -9.06 -8.81 -1.32
C PHE A 583 -10.18 -9.87 -1.33
N ASP A 584 -10.13 -10.71 -2.35
CA ASP A 584 -10.92 -11.94 -2.47
C ASP A 584 -10.02 -13.09 -2.91
N GLU A 585 -10.14 -14.25 -2.28
CA GLU A 585 -9.39 -15.47 -2.67
C GLU A 585 -9.65 -15.90 -4.12
N GLU A 586 -10.80 -15.53 -4.69
CA GLU A 586 -11.14 -15.82 -6.08
C GLU A 586 -10.14 -15.18 -7.06
N LEU A 587 -9.53 -14.06 -6.69
CA LEU A 587 -8.45 -13.44 -7.47
C LEU A 587 -7.21 -14.36 -7.55
N CYS A 588 -6.88 -15.05 -6.45
CA CYS A 588 -5.78 -16.02 -6.45
C CYS A 588 -6.15 -17.26 -7.29
N ASN A 589 -7.42 -17.66 -7.30
CA ASN A 589 -7.93 -18.73 -8.16
C ASN A 589 -7.82 -18.37 -9.65
N GLN A 590 -8.08 -17.12 -10.04
CA GLN A 590 -7.85 -16.63 -11.40
C GLN A 590 -6.37 -16.72 -11.79
N GLY A 591 -5.45 -16.35 -10.88
CA GLY A 591 -4.01 -16.51 -11.09
C GLY A 591 -3.60 -17.98 -11.30
N LYS A 592 -4.16 -18.91 -10.51
CA LYS A 592 -3.96 -20.35 -10.68
C LYS A 592 -4.52 -20.86 -12.01
N ALA A 593 -5.70 -20.38 -12.41
CA ALA A 593 -6.30 -20.73 -13.69
C ALA A 593 -5.44 -20.24 -14.87
N PHE A 594 -4.84 -19.08 -14.75
CA PHE A 594 -3.90 -18.53 -15.73
C PHE A 594 -2.64 -19.40 -15.83
N SER A 595 -2.06 -19.84 -14.72
CA SER A 595 -0.93 -20.79 -14.70
C SER A 595 -1.28 -22.07 -15.45
N ASN A 596 -2.45 -22.64 -15.21
CA ASN A 596 -2.92 -23.85 -15.91
C ASN A 596 -3.13 -23.61 -17.42
N LYS A 597 -3.62 -22.44 -17.82
CA LYS A 597 -3.80 -22.08 -19.23
C LYS A 597 -2.46 -22.05 -19.97
N ILE A 598 -1.45 -21.39 -19.38
CA ILE A 598 -0.08 -21.30 -19.93
C ILE A 598 0.55 -22.70 -20.02
N TRP A 599 0.41 -23.51 -18.96
CA TRP A 599 0.93 -24.88 -18.95
C TRP A 599 0.31 -25.75 -20.05
N ASN A 600 -0.99 -25.64 -20.27
CA ASN A 600 -1.67 -26.40 -21.33
C ASN A 600 -1.25 -25.92 -22.73
N ALA A 601 -1.06 -24.62 -22.93
CA ALA A 601 -0.53 -24.07 -24.18
C ALA A 601 0.88 -24.61 -24.47
N PHE A 602 1.75 -24.59 -23.47
CA PHE A 602 3.09 -25.18 -23.56
C PHE A 602 3.03 -26.68 -23.92
N LYS A 603 2.19 -27.47 -23.21
CA LYS A 603 2.02 -28.90 -23.52
C LYS A 603 1.53 -29.15 -24.95
N LEU A 604 0.60 -28.32 -25.43
CA LEU A 604 0.10 -28.41 -26.80
C LEU A 604 1.24 -28.26 -27.80
N ILE A 605 2.09 -27.23 -27.66
CA ILE A 605 3.23 -27.00 -28.56
C ILE A 605 4.23 -28.15 -28.50
N LYS A 606 4.62 -28.58 -27.32
CA LYS A 606 5.60 -29.67 -27.13
C LYS A 606 5.09 -31.04 -27.57
N GLY A 607 3.78 -31.19 -27.68
CA GLY A 607 3.15 -32.43 -28.15
C GLY A 607 3.08 -32.58 -29.69
N TRP A 608 3.42 -31.54 -30.46
CA TRP A 608 3.39 -31.61 -31.92
C TRP A 608 4.58 -32.41 -32.45
N GLU A 609 4.34 -33.26 -33.43
CA GLU A 609 5.37 -33.88 -34.24
C GLU A 609 5.88 -32.88 -35.26
N VAL A 610 7.19 -32.72 -35.39
CA VAL A 610 7.82 -31.70 -36.28
C VAL A 610 8.39 -32.36 -37.52
N SER A 611 8.10 -31.79 -38.70
CA SER A 611 8.67 -32.22 -39.99
C SER A 611 9.40 -31.08 -40.69
N ALA A 612 10.62 -31.35 -41.11
CA ALA A 612 11.43 -30.44 -41.90
C ALA A 612 11.06 -30.43 -43.40
N THR A 613 10.24 -31.35 -43.83
CA THR A 613 9.90 -31.56 -45.26
C THR A 613 8.56 -30.97 -45.68
N ILE A 614 7.75 -30.51 -44.71
CA ILE A 614 6.45 -29.90 -44.97
C ILE A 614 6.70 -28.40 -45.21
N ALA A 615 6.06 -27.86 -46.25
CA ALA A 615 6.07 -26.41 -46.49
C ALA A 615 5.20 -25.70 -45.46
N GLN A 616 5.60 -24.50 -45.06
CA GLN A 616 4.84 -23.65 -44.15
C GLN A 616 3.48 -23.28 -44.75
N PRO A 617 2.35 -23.57 -44.08
CA PRO A 617 1.04 -23.12 -44.55
C PRO A 617 0.92 -21.60 -44.55
N GLU A 618 0.24 -21.02 -45.55
CA GLU A 618 0.05 -19.57 -45.62
C GLU A 618 -0.68 -19.02 -44.39
N SER A 619 -1.70 -19.74 -43.86
CA SER A 619 -2.35 -19.34 -42.61
C SER A 619 -1.36 -19.24 -41.44
N SER A 620 -0.38 -20.12 -41.35
CA SER A 620 0.63 -20.08 -40.29
C SER A 620 1.58 -18.89 -40.48
N LYS A 621 1.99 -18.61 -41.73
CA LYS A 621 2.86 -17.48 -42.04
C LYS A 621 2.22 -16.14 -41.65
N VAL A 622 1.00 -15.86 -42.16
CA VAL A 622 0.31 -14.59 -41.86
C VAL A 622 -0.09 -14.49 -40.38
N GLY A 623 -0.40 -15.63 -39.73
CA GLY A 623 -0.66 -15.68 -38.28
C GLY A 623 0.57 -15.35 -37.42
N ILE A 624 1.77 -15.75 -37.87
CA ILE A 624 3.02 -15.40 -37.20
C ILE A 624 3.29 -13.90 -37.35
N GLU A 625 3.17 -13.37 -38.56
CA GLU A 625 3.40 -11.94 -38.83
C GLU A 625 2.43 -11.05 -38.02
N TRP A 626 1.16 -11.47 -37.92
CA TRP A 626 0.20 -10.80 -37.05
C TRP A 626 0.61 -10.85 -35.58
N TYR A 627 0.98 -12.04 -35.08
CA TYR A 627 1.30 -12.16 -33.65
C TYR A 627 2.60 -11.41 -33.29
N GLU A 628 3.58 -11.39 -34.17
CA GLU A 628 4.78 -10.56 -34.01
C GLU A 628 4.43 -9.07 -33.90
N ALA A 629 3.54 -8.57 -34.76
CA ALA A 629 3.08 -7.18 -34.69
C ALA A 629 2.28 -6.91 -33.39
N LYS A 630 1.42 -7.84 -32.98
CA LYS A 630 0.63 -7.75 -31.75
C LYS A 630 1.52 -7.76 -30.50
N LEU A 631 2.53 -8.61 -30.47
CA LEU A 631 3.53 -8.65 -29.39
C LEU A 631 4.25 -7.28 -29.26
N GLN A 632 4.63 -6.65 -30.38
CA GLN A 632 5.31 -5.36 -30.35
C GLN A 632 4.38 -4.22 -29.92
N GLN A 633 3.11 -4.24 -30.35
CA GLN A 633 2.10 -3.32 -29.86
C GLN A 633 1.95 -3.42 -28.35
N THR A 634 1.75 -4.65 -27.84
CA THR A 634 1.58 -4.89 -26.41
C THR A 634 2.83 -4.55 -25.61
N LEU A 635 4.03 -4.84 -26.15
CA LEU A 635 5.29 -4.45 -25.50
C LEU A 635 5.39 -2.92 -25.35
N THR A 636 4.93 -2.14 -26.35
CA THR A 636 4.87 -0.67 -26.27
C THR A 636 3.94 -0.21 -25.14
N GLU A 637 2.78 -0.86 -25.00
CA GLU A 637 1.81 -0.58 -23.91
C GLU A 637 2.40 -0.95 -22.55
N ILE A 638 3.10 -2.09 -22.44
CA ILE A 638 3.76 -2.53 -21.21
C ILE A 638 4.83 -1.53 -20.77
N GLU A 639 5.67 -1.04 -21.69
CA GLU A 639 6.70 -0.04 -21.37
C GLU A 639 6.07 1.27 -20.87
N ASP A 640 5.00 1.78 -21.54
CA ASP A 640 4.27 2.96 -21.08
C ASP A 640 3.65 2.76 -19.68
N HIS A 641 3.09 1.59 -19.41
CA HIS A 641 2.51 1.28 -18.11
C HIS A 641 3.57 1.24 -17.01
N PHE A 642 4.73 0.63 -17.25
CA PHE A 642 5.82 0.62 -16.27
C PHE A 642 6.39 2.02 -16.04
N GLU A 643 6.56 2.84 -17.08
CA GLU A 643 7.02 4.21 -16.94
C GLU A 643 6.07 5.07 -16.08
N LYS A 644 4.77 4.78 -16.14
CA LYS A 644 3.72 5.43 -15.35
C LYS A 644 3.40 4.73 -14.03
N TYR A 645 4.15 3.72 -13.65
CA TYR A 645 3.90 2.89 -12.45
C TYR A 645 2.50 2.24 -12.40
N ARG A 646 1.96 1.87 -13.56
CA ARG A 646 0.69 1.15 -13.73
C ARG A 646 0.93 -0.36 -13.81
N ILE A 647 1.43 -0.94 -12.72
CA ILE A 647 1.89 -2.35 -12.69
C ILE A 647 0.75 -3.34 -13.00
N SER A 648 -0.45 -3.06 -12.48
CA SER A 648 -1.66 -3.86 -12.76
C SER A 648 -2.06 -3.83 -14.24
N ASP A 649 -1.98 -2.65 -14.87
CA ASP A 649 -2.32 -2.48 -16.28
C ASP A 649 -1.29 -3.21 -17.17
N ALA A 650 0.00 -3.15 -16.81
CA ALA A 650 1.05 -3.93 -17.48
C ALA A 650 0.77 -5.44 -17.41
N LEU A 651 0.41 -5.96 -16.22
CA LEU A 651 0.02 -7.37 -16.06
C LEU A 651 -1.23 -7.69 -16.89
N MET A 652 -2.23 -6.82 -16.93
CA MET A 652 -3.46 -7.04 -17.69
C MET A 652 -3.19 -7.05 -19.22
N ALA A 653 -2.29 -6.21 -19.71
CA ALA A 653 -1.86 -6.24 -21.12
C ALA A 653 -1.18 -7.59 -21.45
N ILE A 654 -0.27 -8.06 -20.57
CA ILE A 654 0.38 -9.37 -20.74
C ILE A 654 -0.65 -10.51 -20.64
N TYR A 655 -1.59 -10.42 -19.69
CA TYR A 655 -2.65 -11.42 -19.53
C TYR A 655 -3.47 -11.57 -20.82
N LYS A 656 -3.92 -10.46 -21.42
CA LYS A 656 -4.67 -10.47 -22.68
C LYS A 656 -3.84 -11.02 -23.83
N LEU A 657 -2.59 -10.56 -23.98
CA LEU A 657 -1.68 -11.07 -24.99
C LEU A 657 -1.53 -12.60 -24.92
N VAL A 658 -1.37 -13.14 -23.71
CA VAL A 658 -1.14 -14.59 -23.53
C VAL A 658 -2.42 -15.38 -23.57
N TRP A 659 -3.49 -14.95 -22.86
CA TRP A 659 -4.74 -15.69 -22.78
C TRP A 659 -5.53 -15.63 -24.08
N ASP A 660 -5.73 -14.42 -24.62
CA ASP A 660 -6.59 -14.19 -25.79
C ASP A 660 -5.79 -14.34 -27.08
N ASP A 661 -4.75 -13.51 -27.28
CA ASP A 661 -4.07 -13.46 -28.56
C ASP A 661 -3.21 -14.71 -28.81
N PHE A 662 -2.40 -15.14 -27.84
CA PHE A 662 -1.57 -16.34 -27.99
C PHE A 662 -2.37 -17.64 -27.93
N CYS A 663 -3.07 -17.88 -26.82
CA CYS A 663 -3.71 -19.17 -26.60
C CYS A 663 -4.98 -19.37 -27.42
N SER A 664 -5.82 -18.31 -27.63
CA SER A 664 -7.13 -18.46 -28.27
C SER A 664 -7.10 -18.21 -29.78
N TRP A 665 -6.13 -17.44 -30.26
CA TRP A 665 -6.00 -17.16 -31.69
C TRP A 665 -4.72 -17.74 -32.31
N PHE A 666 -3.55 -17.29 -31.87
CA PHE A 666 -2.29 -17.67 -32.51
C PHE A 666 -2.09 -19.20 -32.57
N LEU A 667 -2.24 -19.89 -31.44
CA LEU A 667 -2.08 -21.34 -31.40
C LEU A 667 -3.12 -22.08 -32.26
N GLU A 668 -4.35 -21.61 -32.34
CA GLU A 668 -5.39 -22.22 -33.19
C GLU A 668 -5.09 -21.98 -34.68
N ILE A 669 -4.53 -20.82 -35.05
CA ILE A 669 -4.11 -20.51 -36.42
C ILE A 669 -2.98 -21.46 -36.87
N ILE A 670 -1.96 -21.65 -36.03
CA ILE A 670 -0.76 -22.42 -36.42
C ILE A 670 -0.91 -23.92 -36.15
N LYS A 671 -1.84 -24.34 -35.33
CA LYS A 671 -2.03 -25.75 -34.95
C LYS A 671 -2.16 -26.65 -36.17
N PRO A 672 -1.38 -27.77 -36.26
CA PRO A 672 -1.52 -28.73 -37.36
C PRO A 672 -2.85 -29.46 -37.30
N ALA A 673 -3.29 -30.06 -38.40
CA ALA A 673 -4.43 -30.96 -38.41
C ALA A 673 -4.19 -32.14 -37.45
N TYR A 674 -5.28 -32.70 -36.92
CA TYR A 674 -5.18 -33.81 -35.94
C TYR A 674 -4.36 -34.95 -36.50
N GLN A 675 -3.36 -35.44 -35.76
CA GLN A 675 -2.43 -36.48 -36.12
C GLN A 675 -1.53 -36.17 -37.37
N HIS A 676 -1.40 -34.88 -37.74
CA HIS A 676 -0.43 -34.45 -38.74
C HIS A 676 0.71 -33.67 -38.08
N PRO A 677 1.92 -33.80 -38.60
CA PRO A 677 3.04 -33.04 -38.11
C PRO A 677 2.95 -31.56 -38.48
N ILE A 678 3.57 -30.70 -37.71
CA ILE A 678 3.75 -29.28 -38.00
C ILE A 678 5.07 -29.07 -38.80
N ASP A 679 5.07 -28.06 -39.66
CA ASP A 679 6.31 -27.68 -40.35
C ASP A 679 7.29 -27.04 -39.35
N LYS A 680 8.60 -27.23 -39.64
CA LYS A 680 9.67 -26.79 -38.73
C LYS A 680 9.69 -25.27 -38.53
N ILE A 681 9.41 -24.46 -39.57
CA ILE A 681 9.46 -22.98 -39.49
C ILE A 681 8.42 -22.46 -38.53
N THR A 682 7.19 -22.94 -38.69
CA THR A 682 6.07 -22.58 -37.78
C THR A 682 6.34 -23.04 -36.34
N PHE A 683 6.89 -24.26 -36.16
CA PHE A 683 7.24 -24.76 -34.82
C PHE A 683 8.27 -23.89 -34.11
N ASP A 684 9.39 -23.58 -34.83
CA ASP A 684 10.48 -22.76 -34.26
C ASP A 684 9.95 -21.36 -33.89
N LYS A 685 9.08 -20.78 -34.72
CA LYS A 685 8.42 -19.50 -34.42
C LYS A 685 7.45 -19.59 -33.23
N ALA A 686 6.70 -20.68 -33.11
CA ALA A 686 5.85 -20.90 -31.94
C ALA A 686 6.65 -20.95 -30.63
N ILE A 687 7.80 -21.60 -30.65
CA ILE A 687 8.72 -21.62 -29.50
C ILE A 687 9.28 -20.24 -29.21
N GLU A 688 9.73 -19.48 -30.25
CA GLU A 688 10.21 -18.11 -30.08
C GLU A 688 9.14 -17.19 -29.46
N MET A 689 7.89 -17.25 -29.91
CA MET A 689 6.80 -16.46 -29.34
C MET A 689 6.48 -16.86 -27.89
N LEU A 690 6.50 -18.17 -27.61
CA LEU A 690 6.34 -18.65 -26.23
C LEU A 690 7.47 -18.14 -25.34
N GLU A 691 8.73 -18.20 -25.77
CA GLU A 691 9.88 -17.68 -25.02
C GLU A 691 9.75 -16.17 -24.73
N ASN A 692 9.27 -15.37 -25.69
CA ASN A 692 9.02 -13.96 -25.48
C ASN A 692 7.90 -13.72 -24.45
N ASN A 693 6.81 -14.49 -24.52
CA ASN A 693 5.74 -14.42 -23.53
C ASN A 693 6.22 -14.80 -22.13
N LEU A 694 7.08 -15.82 -22.00
CA LEU A 694 7.69 -16.22 -20.73
C LEU A 694 8.55 -15.12 -20.13
N LYS A 695 9.31 -14.38 -20.95
CA LYS A 695 10.11 -13.23 -20.48
C LYS A 695 9.20 -12.11 -19.93
N LEU A 696 8.10 -11.80 -20.62
CA LEU A 696 7.14 -10.79 -20.16
C LEU A 696 6.41 -11.20 -18.87
N LEU A 697 6.12 -12.48 -18.72
CA LEU A 697 5.43 -13.06 -17.57
C LEU A 697 6.34 -13.22 -16.35
N HIS A 698 7.65 -13.42 -16.54
CA HIS A 698 8.58 -13.81 -15.48
C HIS A 698 8.59 -12.87 -14.26
N PRO A 699 8.52 -11.54 -14.39
CA PRO A 699 8.40 -10.66 -13.23
C PRO A 699 7.18 -10.95 -12.36
N PHE A 700 6.10 -11.43 -12.96
CA PHE A 700 4.80 -11.68 -12.30
C PHE A 700 4.64 -13.12 -11.82
N MET A 701 5.13 -14.08 -12.62
CA MET A 701 4.97 -15.53 -12.44
C MET A 701 6.32 -16.26 -12.57
N PRO A 702 7.25 -16.01 -11.63
CA PRO A 702 8.62 -16.46 -11.79
C PRO A 702 8.79 -17.98 -11.82
N PHE A 703 8.00 -18.74 -11.05
CA PHE A 703 8.18 -20.19 -10.92
C PHE A 703 7.70 -20.97 -12.15
N LEU A 704 6.50 -20.73 -12.59
CA LEU A 704 5.95 -21.36 -13.78
C LEU A 704 6.80 -21.09 -15.01
N THR A 705 7.20 -19.82 -15.17
CA THR A 705 7.93 -19.39 -16.36
C THR A 705 9.33 -19.98 -16.40
N GLU A 706 10.04 -20.07 -15.29
CA GLU A 706 11.34 -20.72 -15.20
C GLU A 706 11.24 -22.22 -15.48
N GLU A 707 10.20 -22.90 -14.96
CA GLU A 707 9.97 -24.34 -15.22
C GLU A 707 9.77 -24.59 -16.72
N ILE A 708 8.87 -23.85 -17.37
CA ILE A 708 8.61 -24.01 -18.81
C ILE A 708 9.88 -23.69 -19.61
N TRP A 709 10.61 -22.64 -19.25
CA TRP A 709 11.82 -22.20 -19.92
C TRP A 709 12.89 -23.30 -19.99
N HIS A 710 13.08 -24.04 -18.91
CA HIS A 710 14.03 -25.14 -18.85
C HIS A 710 13.54 -26.46 -19.48
N ILE A 711 12.21 -26.65 -19.58
CA ILE A 711 11.65 -27.83 -20.27
C ILE A 711 11.65 -27.65 -21.80
N ILE A 712 11.56 -26.41 -22.30
CA ILE A 712 11.58 -26.12 -23.75
C ILE A 712 12.86 -26.68 -24.38
N LYS A 713 14.01 -26.42 -23.77
CA LYS A 713 15.34 -26.91 -24.19
C LYS A 713 16.31 -26.96 -23.01
N GLU A 714 17.35 -27.78 -23.10
CA GLU A 714 18.45 -27.77 -22.14
C GLU A 714 19.14 -26.42 -22.17
N ARG A 715 19.44 -25.87 -20.97
CA ARG A 715 20.05 -24.57 -20.79
C ARG A 715 21.12 -24.62 -19.71
N THR A 716 22.18 -23.85 -19.90
CA THR A 716 23.19 -23.60 -18.88
C THR A 716 22.65 -22.63 -17.80
N SER A 717 23.38 -22.49 -16.69
CA SER A 717 23.02 -21.52 -15.66
C SER A 717 22.98 -20.08 -16.20
N ASN A 718 23.87 -19.70 -17.11
CA ASN A 718 23.89 -18.36 -17.72
C ASN A 718 22.72 -18.08 -18.67
N GLU A 719 21.91 -19.09 -18.98
CA GLU A 719 20.72 -19.01 -19.83
C GLU A 719 19.42 -19.16 -19.04
N ALA A 720 19.44 -19.11 -17.70
CA ALA A 720 18.25 -19.10 -16.88
C ALA A 720 17.35 -17.91 -17.22
N LEU A 721 16.04 -18.07 -17.11
CA LEU A 721 15.10 -17.01 -17.49
C LEU A 721 15.29 -15.75 -16.64
N ILE A 722 15.58 -15.90 -15.37
CA ILE A 722 15.81 -14.77 -14.45
C ILE A 722 16.93 -13.82 -14.89
N VAL A 723 17.88 -14.28 -15.71
CA VAL A 723 18.98 -13.48 -16.28
C VAL A 723 18.88 -13.35 -17.80
N ALA A 724 17.76 -13.73 -18.40
CA ALA A 724 17.51 -13.54 -19.83
C ALA A 724 17.32 -12.05 -20.17
N THR A 725 17.43 -11.73 -21.47
CA THR A 725 17.23 -10.35 -21.94
C THR A 725 15.76 -10.06 -22.19
N TRP A 726 15.28 -8.92 -21.68
CA TRP A 726 13.94 -8.39 -21.95
C TRP A 726 13.72 -8.21 -23.46
N PRO A 727 12.51 -8.48 -24.01
CA PRO A 727 12.25 -8.28 -25.43
C PRO A 727 12.47 -6.83 -25.86
N GLU A 728 13.09 -6.65 -27.00
CA GLU A 728 13.36 -5.34 -27.59
C GLU A 728 12.15 -4.80 -28.36
N LEU A 729 11.91 -3.48 -28.25
CA LEU A 729 10.92 -2.78 -29.05
C LEU A 729 11.39 -2.70 -30.50
N LYS A 730 10.53 -3.13 -31.45
CA LYS A 730 10.75 -3.04 -32.86
C LYS A 730 9.58 -2.34 -33.54
N PRO A 731 9.77 -1.64 -34.67
CA PRO A 731 8.68 -1.14 -35.50
C PRO A 731 7.74 -2.28 -35.91
N PHE A 732 6.45 -2.04 -35.93
CA PHE A 732 5.43 -3.01 -36.30
C PHE A 732 4.35 -2.38 -37.20
N ASN A 733 3.63 -3.23 -37.93
CA ASN A 733 2.60 -2.81 -38.86
C ASN A 733 1.24 -2.74 -38.12
N THR A 734 0.73 -1.53 -37.86
CA THR A 734 -0.58 -1.29 -37.22
C THR A 734 -1.77 -1.72 -38.08
N ASP A 735 -1.65 -1.61 -39.43
CA ASP A 735 -2.73 -2.00 -40.34
C ASP A 735 -2.95 -3.51 -40.31
N LEU A 736 -1.89 -4.30 -40.13
CA LEU A 736 -1.97 -5.74 -39.97
C LEU A 736 -2.82 -6.16 -38.76
N ILE A 737 -2.66 -5.44 -37.64
CA ILE A 737 -3.44 -5.68 -36.43
C ILE A 737 -4.91 -5.33 -36.67
N ALA A 738 -5.18 -4.17 -37.29
CA ALA A 738 -6.54 -3.73 -37.60
C ALA A 738 -7.26 -4.67 -38.61
N HIS A 739 -6.53 -5.20 -39.59
CA HIS A 739 -7.07 -6.20 -40.54
C HIS A 739 -7.40 -7.51 -39.83
N PHE A 740 -6.58 -7.93 -38.85
CA PHE A 740 -6.86 -9.15 -38.12
C PHE A 740 -8.07 -9.02 -37.17
N GLU A 741 -8.35 -7.83 -36.62
CA GLU A 741 -9.58 -7.58 -35.86
C GLU A 741 -10.83 -7.82 -36.74
N ASN A 742 -10.84 -7.38 -37.98
CA ASN A 742 -11.91 -7.69 -38.92
C ASN A 742 -12.01 -9.22 -39.18
N THR A 743 -10.88 -9.90 -39.28
CA THR A 743 -10.81 -11.38 -39.45
C THR A 743 -11.44 -12.10 -38.24
N ILE A 744 -11.19 -11.63 -37.02
CA ILE A 744 -11.83 -12.14 -35.79
C ILE A 744 -13.35 -12.01 -35.88
N ASP A 745 -13.85 -10.87 -36.35
CA ASP A 745 -15.29 -10.61 -36.49
C ASP A 745 -15.93 -11.55 -37.52
N VAL A 746 -15.28 -11.76 -38.66
CA VAL A 746 -15.75 -12.69 -39.69
C VAL A 746 -15.81 -14.13 -39.15
N ILE A 747 -14.74 -14.59 -38.48
CA ILE A 747 -14.71 -15.95 -37.92
C ILE A 747 -15.80 -16.10 -36.84
N SER A 748 -16.01 -15.05 -36.03
CA SER A 748 -17.08 -15.03 -35.02
C SER A 748 -18.47 -15.06 -35.63
N GLY A 749 -18.68 -14.33 -36.72
CA GLY A 749 -19.90 -14.38 -37.53
C GLY A 749 -20.21 -15.79 -38.05
N ILE A 750 -19.20 -16.43 -38.64
CA ILE A 750 -19.30 -17.84 -39.15
C ILE A 750 -19.66 -18.79 -37.99
N ARG A 751 -18.99 -18.67 -36.83
CA ARG A 751 -19.26 -19.53 -35.66
C ARG A 751 -20.69 -19.30 -35.13
N THR A 752 -21.15 -18.07 -35.13
CA THR A 752 -22.51 -17.71 -34.70
C THR A 752 -23.55 -18.34 -35.61
N ILE A 753 -23.40 -18.19 -36.96
CA ILE A 753 -24.32 -18.86 -37.93
C ILE A 753 -24.31 -20.37 -37.75
N ARG A 754 -23.12 -20.99 -37.59
CA ARG A 754 -23.05 -22.45 -37.38
C ARG A 754 -23.82 -22.88 -36.14
N LYS A 755 -23.68 -22.13 -35.02
CA LYS A 755 -24.37 -22.42 -33.76
C LYS A 755 -25.90 -22.24 -33.89
N GLU A 756 -26.32 -21.13 -34.46
CA GLU A 756 -27.77 -20.82 -34.63
C GLU A 756 -28.50 -21.77 -35.56
N LYS A 757 -27.79 -22.24 -36.58
CA LYS A 757 -28.36 -23.15 -37.59
C LYS A 757 -28.00 -24.61 -37.32
N ASN A 758 -27.39 -24.94 -36.19
CA ASN A 758 -26.95 -26.29 -35.81
C ASN A 758 -26.05 -26.96 -36.87
N LEU A 759 -25.22 -26.20 -37.59
CA LEU A 759 -24.25 -26.72 -38.56
C LEU A 759 -23.03 -27.26 -37.82
N PRO A 760 -22.77 -28.59 -37.88
CA PRO A 760 -21.60 -29.15 -37.20
C PRO A 760 -20.30 -28.53 -37.72
N PHE A 761 -19.34 -28.27 -36.84
CA PHE A 761 -18.06 -27.69 -37.25
C PHE A 761 -17.28 -28.61 -38.20
N LYS A 762 -17.52 -29.91 -38.15
CA LYS A 762 -16.93 -30.92 -39.06
C LYS A 762 -17.37 -30.81 -40.51
N GLU A 763 -18.55 -30.24 -40.76
CA GLU A 763 -19.07 -29.99 -42.12
C GLU A 763 -18.38 -28.71 -42.65
N ALA A 764 -17.69 -28.85 -43.74
CA ALA A 764 -17.08 -27.69 -44.43
C ALA A 764 -18.19 -26.94 -45.19
N ILE A 765 -18.09 -25.58 -45.19
CA ILE A 765 -19.04 -24.69 -45.90
C ILE A 765 -18.32 -23.84 -46.92
N GLU A 766 -19.04 -23.31 -47.91
CA GLU A 766 -18.54 -22.25 -48.78
C GLU A 766 -18.82 -20.88 -48.17
N LEU A 767 -17.95 -19.90 -48.39
CA LEU A 767 -18.15 -18.52 -48.01
C LEU A 767 -18.00 -17.62 -49.23
N LYS A 768 -19.01 -16.80 -49.51
CA LYS A 768 -18.96 -15.81 -50.59
C LYS A 768 -19.08 -14.42 -50.00
N VAL A 769 -18.33 -13.46 -50.51
CA VAL A 769 -18.13 -12.14 -49.92
C VAL A 769 -18.37 -11.05 -50.93
N ILE A 770 -19.28 -10.09 -50.62
CA ILE A 770 -19.33 -8.80 -51.28
C ILE A 770 -18.44 -7.86 -50.51
N ASN A 771 -17.26 -7.53 -51.03
CA ASN A 771 -16.26 -6.71 -50.37
C ASN A 771 -16.45 -5.21 -50.71
N ASN A 772 -17.40 -4.57 -49.99
CA ASN A 772 -17.70 -3.17 -50.14
C ASN A 772 -16.65 -2.22 -49.49
N ASP A 773 -15.98 -2.68 -48.47
CA ASP A 773 -14.96 -1.93 -47.71
C ASP A 773 -13.56 -2.11 -48.28
N GLN A 774 -13.38 -2.86 -49.34
CA GLN A 774 -12.08 -3.24 -49.89
C GLN A 774 -11.12 -3.82 -48.85
N ILE A 775 -11.65 -4.65 -47.94
CA ILE A 775 -10.85 -5.33 -46.93
C ILE A 775 -9.83 -6.25 -47.62
N SER A 776 -8.60 -6.22 -47.10
CA SER A 776 -7.51 -7.08 -47.64
C SER A 776 -7.84 -8.57 -47.49
N ASP A 777 -7.50 -9.34 -48.51
CA ASP A 777 -7.57 -10.80 -48.57
C ASP A 777 -6.42 -11.50 -47.80
N TYR A 778 -5.57 -10.70 -47.15
CA TYR A 778 -4.33 -11.17 -46.49
C TYR A 778 -4.54 -12.30 -45.50
N PHE A 779 -5.68 -12.30 -44.76
CA PHE A 779 -6.04 -13.30 -43.78
C PHE A 779 -7.10 -14.33 -44.24
N ASP A 780 -7.39 -14.42 -45.55
CA ASP A 780 -8.35 -15.39 -46.10
C ASP A 780 -8.01 -16.84 -45.78
N SER A 781 -6.70 -17.14 -45.78
CA SER A 781 -6.22 -18.47 -45.39
C SER A 781 -6.52 -18.80 -43.89
N VAL A 782 -6.57 -17.80 -43.03
CA VAL A 782 -6.93 -17.93 -41.61
C VAL A 782 -8.45 -18.12 -41.46
N ILE A 783 -9.25 -17.31 -42.20
CA ILE A 783 -10.71 -17.45 -42.21
C ILE A 783 -11.09 -18.85 -42.70
N THR A 784 -10.48 -19.30 -43.80
CA THR A 784 -10.66 -20.62 -44.40
C THR A 784 -10.38 -21.72 -43.39
N LYS A 785 -9.24 -21.66 -42.70
CA LYS A 785 -8.84 -22.65 -41.69
C LYS A 785 -9.77 -22.65 -40.48
N LEU A 786 -9.93 -21.47 -39.81
CA LEU A 786 -10.68 -21.38 -38.55
C LEU A 786 -12.19 -21.38 -38.72
N GLY A 787 -12.71 -21.08 -39.90
CA GLY A 787 -14.10 -21.18 -40.30
C GLY A 787 -14.48 -22.57 -40.78
N ASN A 788 -13.50 -23.44 -41.07
CA ASN A 788 -13.66 -24.70 -41.81
C ASN A 788 -14.41 -24.48 -43.15
N ILE A 789 -13.78 -23.63 -44.02
CA ILE A 789 -14.33 -23.18 -45.29
C ILE A 789 -13.68 -23.97 -46.42
N THR A 790 -14.45 -24.47 -47.38
CA THR A 790 -13.94 -25.17 -48.59
C THR A 790 -13.46 -24.19 -49.67
N SER A 791 -14.18 -23.09 -49.86
CA SER A 791 -13.82 -21.99 -50.74
C SER A 791 -14.28 -20.67 -50.16
N LEU A 792 -13.47 -19.64 -50.32
CA LEU A 792 -13.77 -18.23 -50.03
C LEU A 792 -13.68 -17.45 -51.35
N ASP A 793 -14.83 -17.01 -51.88
CA ASP A 793 -14.93 -16.36 -53.17
C ASP A 793 -15.46 -14.93 -53.04
N TYR A 794 -14.84 -13.96 -53.70
CA TYR A 794 -15.32 -12.62 -53.81
C TYR A 794 -16.30 -12.50 -54.96
N VAL A 795 -17.52 -12.02 -54.68
CA VAL A 795 -18.58 -11.90 -55.64
C VAL A 795 -19.08 -10.46 -55.80
N ALA A 796 -19.58 -10.09 -56.99
CA ALA A 796 -20.10 -8.75 -57.28
C ALA A 796 -21.59 -8.59 -56.91
N GLU A 797 -22.32 -9.69 -56.86
CA GLU A 797 -23.77 -9.69 -56.65
C GLU A 797 -24.17 -10.61 -55.50
N LYS A 798 -25.32 -10.35 -54.89
CA LYS A 798 -25.87 -11.18 -53.80
C LYS A 798 -26.07 -12.64 -54.23
N VAL A 799 -25.77 -13.51 -53.33
CA VAL A 799 -25.95 -14.94 -53.53
C VAL A 799 -27.39 -15.33 -53.11
N GLU A 800 -28.15 -15.84 -54.03
CA GLU A 800 -29.49 -16.37 -53.75
C GLU A 800 -29.42 -17.66 -52.95
N THR A 801 -30.43 -17.92 -52.12
CA THR A 801 -30.50 -19.13 -51.27
C THR A 801 -29.27 -19.32 -50.37
N ALA A 802 -28.89 -18.30 -49.65
CA ALA A 802 -27.74 -18.30 -48.72
C ALA A 802 -28.12 -17.73 -47.35
N LEU A 803 -27.47 -18.24 -46.28
CA LEU A 803 -27.45 -17.58 -44.98
C LEU A 803 -26.47 -16.41 -45.06
N SER A 804 -26.82 -15.26 -44.51
CA SER A 804 -25.98 -14.08 -44.59
C SER A 804 -25.70 -13.47 -43.24
N PHE A 805 -24.56 -12.85 -43.12
CA PHE A 805 -24.19 -11.96 -42.01
C PHE A 805 -23.39 -10.79 -42.53
N ARG A 806 -23.26 -9.71 -41.76
CA ARG A 806 -22.62 -8.50 -42.18
C ARG A 806 -21.57 -8.10 -41.15
N ILE A 807 -20.38 -7.73 -41.60
CA ILE A 807 -19.31 -7.15 -40.82
C ILE A 807 -18.96 -5.82 -41.47
N LYS A 808 -19.19 -4.70 -40.75
CA LYS A 808 -19.11 -3.34 -41.32
C LYS A 808 -20.03 -3.22 -42.57
N SER A 809 -19.52 -2.82 -43.70
CA SER A 809 -20.29 -2.76 -44.95
C SER A 809 -20.19 -4.03 -45.83
N ASN A 810 -19.32 -4.98 -45.50
CA ASN A 810 -19.16 -6.22 -46.22
C ASN A 810 -20.28 -7.22 -45.89
N GLU A 811 -20.77 -7.91 -46.91
CA GLU A 811 -21.78 -8.93 -46.79
C GLU A 811 -21.20 -10.30 -47.07
N TYR A 812 -21.42 -11.24 -46.14
CA TYR A 812 -20.91 -12.60 -46.18
C TYR A 812 -22.09 -13.56 -46.36
N PHE A 813 -21.97 -14.51 -47.33
CA PHE A 813 -23.00 -15.45 -47.70
C PHE A 813 -22.47 -16.88 -47.57
N ILE A 814 -23.27 -17.73 -46.90
CA ILE A 814 -23.03 -19.16 -46.76
C ILE A 814 -24.12 -19.83 -47.61
N PRO A 815 -23.82 -20.34 -48.81
CA PRO A 815 -24.79 -21.01 -49.65
C PRO A 815 -25.41 -22.24 -48.95
N ILE A 816 -26.70 -22.42 -49.09
CA ILE A 816 -27.42 -23.55 -48.47
C ILE A 816 -27.33 -24.74 -49.44
N THR A 817 -26.45 -25.69 -49.14
CA THR A 817 -26.30 -26.94 -49.88
C THR A 817 -26.97 -28.09 -49.10
N GLY A 818 -28.31 -28.27 -49.23
CA GLY A 818 -29.01 -29.48 -48.86
C GLY A 818 -29.18 -29.84 -47.37
N ALA A 819 -28.48 -29.22 -46.46
CA ALA A 819 -28.50 -29.55 -45.00
C ALA A 819 -29.52 -28.75 -44.18
N ILE A 820 -30.14 -27.70 -44.73
CA ILE A 820 -31.08 -26.82 -44.03
C ILE A 820 -32.46 -26.94 -44.66
N ASN A 821 -33.49 -27.20 -43.84
CA ASN A 821 -34.88 -27.12 -44.23
C ASN A 821 -35.30 -25.65 -44.41
N VAL A 822 -35.33 -25.18 -45.66
CA VAL A 822 -35.64 -23.78 -46.01
C VAL A 822 -37.03 -23.36 -45.50
N GLU A 823 -38.03 -24.25 -45.51
CA GLU A 823 -39.39 -23.96 -45.01
C GLU A 823 -39.41 -23.73 -43.49
N GLU A 824 -38.65 -24.50 -42.74
CA GLU A 824 -38.50 -24.34 -41.28
C GLU A 824 -37.75 -23.07 -40.90
N GLU A 825 -36.78 -22.69 -41.68
CA GLU A 825 -35.99 -21.49 -41.49
C GLU A 825 -36.79 -20.22 -41.84
N LEU A 826 -37.53 -20.21 -42.91
CA LEU A 826 -38.47 -19.13 -43.27
C LEU A 826 -39.48 -18.90 -42.15
N ALA A 827 -40.07 -19.98 -41.58
CA ALA A 827 -41.01 -19.89 -40.48
C ALA A 827 -40.37 -19.31 -39.22
N LYS A 828 -39.10 -19.66 -38.88
CA LYS A 828 -38.34 -19.09 -37.76
C LYS A 828 -38.07 -17.59 -37.94
N LEU A 829 -37.61 -17.19 -39.12
CA LEU A 829 -37.33 -15.80 -39.45
C LEU A 829 -38.59 -14.93 -39.43
N GLU A 830 -39.70 -15.43 -39.92
CA GLU A 830 -41.01 -14.73 -39.87
C GLU A 830 -41.46 -14.52 -38.41
N LEU A 831 -41.23 -15.50 -37.55
CA LEU A 831 -41.57 -15.42 -36.12
C LEU A 831 -40.68 -14.45 -35.41
N GLU A 832 -39.36 -14.43 -35.72
CA GLU A 832 -38.39 -13.51 -35.20
C GLU A 832 -38.63 -12.06 -35.67
N LEU A 833 -39.03 -11.89 -36.94
CA LEU A 833 -39.43 -10.58 -37.48
C LEU A 833 -40.59 -10.00 -36.70
N LYS A 834 -41.62 -10.81 -36.49
CA LYS A 834 -42.82 -10.43 -35.74
C LYS A 834 -42.48 -10.04 -34.30
N TYR A 835 -41.61 -10.82 -33.65
CA TYR A 835 -41.14 -10.51 -32.29
C TYR A 835 -40.37 -9.20 -32.24
N THR A 836 -39.44 -9.01 -33.17
CA THR A 836 -38.57 -7.81 -33.21
C THR A 836 -39.37 -6.54 -33.56
N GLN A 837 -40.35 -6.68 -34.46
CA GLN A 837 -41.33 -5.59 -34.77
C GLN A 837 -42.19 -5.23 -33.56
N GLY A 838 -42.60 -6.23 -32.76
CA GLY A 838 -43.28 -5.99 -31.47
C GLY A 838 -42.41 -5.28 -30.44
N PHE A 839 -41.13 -5.67 -30.36
CA PHE A 839 -40.15 -5.00 -29.52
C PHE A 839 -39.90 -3.55 -29.97
N LEU A 840 -39.72 -3.30 -31.29
CA LEU A 840 -39.57 -1.97 -31.86
C LEU A 840 -40.73 -1.07 -31.45
N LYS A 841 -41.97 -1.48 -31.66
CA LYS A 841 -43.16 -0.72 -31.27
C LYS A 841 -43.18 -0.38 -29.78
N SER A 842 -42.71 -1.29 -28.93
CA SER A 842 -42.62 -1.06 -27.49
C SER A 842 -41.59 0.03 -27.17
N VAL A 843 -40.43 0.04 -27.82
CA VAL A 843 -39.36 1.05 -27.65
C VAL A 843 -39.80 2.40 -28.21
N GLU A 844 -40.44 2.41 -29.39
CA GLU A 844 -41.00 3.63 -30.00
C GLU A 844 -42.06 4.26 -29.09
N ALA A 845 -42.99 3.49 -28.56
CA ALA A 845 -44.03 3.95 -27.64
C ALA A 845 -43.41 4.56 -26.37
N LYS A 846 -42.33 3.98 -25.91
CA LYS A 846 -41.59 4.48 -24.73
C LYS A 846 -40.88 5.81 -25.01
N LEU A 847 -40.26 5.93 -26.17
CA LEU A 847 -39.60 7.17 -26.62
C LEU A 847 -40.57 8.25 -27.05
N ALA A 848 -41.82 7.91 -27.47
CA ALA A 848 -42.91 8.81 -27.76
C ALA A 848 -43.64 9.34 -26.50
N ASN A 849 -43.39 8.72 -25.33
CA ASN A 849 -44.03 9.19 -24.09
C ASN A 849 -43.29 10.40 -23.53
N GLU A 850 -43.88 11.58 -23.68
CA GLU A 850 -43.35 12.86 -23.24
C GLU A 850 -42.98 12.88 -21.76
N LYS A 851 -43.76 12.23 -20.91
CA LYS A 851 -43.46 12.15 -19.46
C LYS A 851 -42.20 11.30 -19.17
N PHE A 852 -41.99 10.26 -19.93
CA PHE A 852 -40.80 9.44 -19.82
C PHE A 852 -39.55 10.23 -20.33
N VAL A 853 -39.64 10.87 -21.49
CA VAL A 853 -38.55 11.61 -22.09
C VAL A 853 -38.16 12.83 -21.24
N ALA A 854 -39.10 13.51 -20.63
CA ALA A 854 -38.84 14.65 -19.77
C ALA A 854 -38.27 14.29 -18.36
N GLY A 855 -38.57 13.08 -17.89
CA GLY A 855 -38.17 12.66 -16.52
C GLY A 855 -36.99 11.67 -16.43
N ALA A 856 -36.60 11.06 -17.54
CA ALA A 856 -35.53 10.06 -17.52
C ALA A 856 -34.13 10.70 -17.66
N PRO A 857 -33.10 10.19 -16.93
CA PRO A 857 -31.72 10.60 -17.12
C PRO A 857 -31.25 10.39 -18.56
N GLU A 858 -30.40 11.29 -19.07
CA GLU A 858 -29.92 11.24 -20.47
C GLU A 858 -29.25 9.91 -20.84
N LYS A 859 -28.55 9.29 -19.88
CA LYS A 859 -27.96 7.94 -20.03
C LYS A 859 -29.03 6.87 -20.35
N VAL A 860 -30.21 6.95 -19.73
CA VAL A 860 -31.33 6.01 -19.97
C VAL A 860 -31.96 6.27 -21.33
N LEU A 861 -32.12 7.52 -21.73
CA LEU A 861 -32.61 7.89 -23.05
C LEU A 861 -31.69 7.41 -24.18
N ASN A 862 -30.38 7.54 -23.98
CA ASN A 862 -29.40 7.04 -24.94
C ASN A 862 -29.42 5.53 -25.09
N ILE A 863 -29.63 4.79 -23.99
CA ILE A 863 -29.85 3.33 -24.05
C ILE A 863 -31.11 2.96 -24.84
N GLU A 864 -32.22 3.67 -24.63
CA GLU A 864 -33.46 3.39 -25.37
C GLU A 864 -33.36 3.78 -26.86
N ARG A 865 -32.63 4.88 -27.18
CA ARG A 865 -32.31 5.24 -28.58
C ARG A 865 -31.43 4.21 -29.27
N GLN A 866 -30.44 3.67 -28.54
CA GLN A 866 -29.59 2.59 -29.04
C GLN A 866 -30.42 1.32 -29.31
N LYS A 867 -31.32 0.94 -28.42
CA LYS A 867 -32.25 -0.19 -28.62
C LYS A 867 -33.16 0.00 -29.84
N LEU A 868 -33.60 1.25 -30.10
CA LEU A 868 -34.33 1.60 -31.29
C LEU A 868 -33.53 1.34 -32.57
N ALA A 869 -32.30 1.86 -32.60
CA ALA A 869 -31.39 1.69 -33.75
C ALA A 869 -31.04 0.20 -33.97
N ASP A 870 -30.76 -0.52 -32.90
CA ASP A 870 -30.43 -1.96 -32.95
C ASP A 870 -31.64 -2.78 -33.45
N ALA A 871 -32.87 -2.45 -33.00
CA ALA A 871 -34.09 -3.14 -33.46
C ALA A 871 -34.37 -2.87 -34.93
N LEU A 872 -34.20 -1.65 -35.41
CA LEU A 872 -34.36 -1.27 -36.84
C LEU A 872 -33.33 -2.00 -37.70
N ALA A 873 -32.07 -2.03 -37.28
CA ALA A 873 -31.00 -2.75 -37.98
C ALA A 873 -31.29 -4.26 -38.04
N LYS A 874 -31.78 -4.82 -36.94
CA LYS A 874 -32.11 -6.21 -36.84
C LYS A 874 -33.32 -6.59 -37.76
N ILE A 875 -34.35 -5.76 -37.79
CA ILE A 875 -35.50 -5.96 -38.70
C ILE A 875 -35.03 -5.95 -40.16
N ALA A 876 -34.21 -4.97 -40.55
CA ALA A 876 -33.66 -4.86 -41.91
C ALA A 876 -32.84 -6.12 -42.29
N THR A 877 -32.05 -6.65 -41.32
CA THR A 877 -31.28 -7.89 -41.52
C THR A 877 -32.17 -9.11 -41.69
N ILE A 878 -33.25 -9.24 -40.87
CA ILE A 878 -34.20 -10.36 -40.96
C ILE A 878 -34.99 -10.30 -42.28
N GLU A 879 -35.46 -9.12 -42.68
CA GLU A 879 -36.18 -8.92 -43.95
C GLU A 879 -35.29 -9.22 -45.17
N GLN A 880 -34.01 -8.85 -45.10
CA GLN A 880 -33.01 -9.19 -46.11
C GLN A 880 -32.77 -10.71 -46.17
N SER A 881 -32.67 -11.39 -45.01
CA SER A 881 -32.53 -12.84 -44.93
C SER A 881 -33.75 -13.55 -45.47
N LEU A 882 -34.95 -13.08 -45.15
CA LEU A 882 -36.21 -13.62 -45.73
C LEU A 882 -36.28 -13.44 -47.26
N ALA A 883 -35.80 -12.31 -47.77
CA ALA A 883 -35.75 -12.05 -49.22
C ALA A 883 -34.70 -12.95 -49.95
N SER A 884 -33.60 -13.29 -49.29
CA SER A 884 -32.54 -14.16 -49.82
C SER A 884 -32.91 -15.67 -49.77
N LEU A 885 -33.88 -16.03 -48.94
CA LEU A 885 -34.38 -17.43 -48.81
C LEU A 885 -35.62 -17.71 -49.62
N LYS A 886 -36.36 -16.68 -50.04
CA LYS A 886 -37.50 -16.74 -50.95
C LYS A 886 -37.04 -16.65 -52.38
#